data_04ebafe027b808a5b513fd78c9e8b7eb
#
_entry.id   04ebafe027b808a5b513fd78c9e8b7eb
#
_cell.length_a   1.000
_cell.length_b   1.000
_cell.length_c   1.000
_cell.angle_alpha   90.00
_cell.angle_beta   90.00
_cell.angle_gamma   90.00
#
_symmetry.space_group_name_H-M   'P 1'
#
loop_
_entity.id
_entity.type
_entity.pdbx_description
1 polymer ?
#
loop_
_entity_poly.entity_id
_entity_poly.type
_entity_poly.pdbx_seq_one_letter_code
_entity_poly.pdbx_strand_id
1 'polypeptide(L)'
;MRILDRSVYVGPSLYARFPVIRLELELGALEAWPTARLGSVFVDALSEALPGLAEHGCSYREPGGFFRRMREGEGTWLGHVLEHVAIELQNIAGEAVTFGKTRSAAAPGVYTVVYEYAQRDEGVAAGELGLRLLCWLLPEALRPAGSVPEGWNWPEARDQFIRFAQRRALGPSTASLLRAAEARGIPWLRLNDQSLVQLGHGKYQQRIQATVTGRTPHISVELASDKEETNKILAGLGLPVPQQELVQSETQAVRAARRLGFPVVTKPYNGNHGRGISIRLSSDEEVAHGYTVAREHSRSVIVESFLEGDDHRLLVVNGELVAATRRTPGHVVGDGEHDVAQLIEIVNSDPRRGVGHEKVLTRLELDAQAHKMLTRAGLTAESVPEKGRIVYLRSTANLSTGGTATDVTDVIHPDNREMAERAVRAIGLDVGGVDFLSKNITESYRKIGGGICEVNAAPGFRMHVAPSEGTARDVAAPVINMLFPLGAPARVPIAAITGTNGKTTTARMLAHLTKMAGFTPGLTTTDGVYIDGQRTVQGDMTGPVSARMVLADPQIDIAVLETARGGLLRAGMGVNEVNVGAVLNVQADHLGLKGIDTLEQLAEVKRIVVEVATDCAVLNADDPLVLKMSGYTEAKNICYVTLNPEHMLVREHIRAGGRACGLEAGVNGHMITLYDHNSHIPLLWTHLIPATLEGRATHNVQNAMFAAAMAFSLGIKLDAIRQGLRTFDSTFFQAPGRMNVFNEHPFKVLFDYGHNAHAVAVMSDLAQRLDVTGRRIVVLAGPGDRRDEDLQAIARAVAGRFDHYICRRDDNLRERAPEEVPRIMAAALRAAGVREQAISVIPDEQEAITAALEMGQPGDLLLVFADALVRSWKQITKFKPAGAVAPQHAPQPAPPPAPVFSLEAKSEALAPAFSLEGLIRDERGVRVAPEAED
;
A
#
# COMPACT_ATOMS: atom_id res chain seq x y z
N MET A 1 32.70 -4.65 2.64
CA MET A 1 31.31 -4.30 2.96
C MET A 1 30.43 -4.65 1.78
N ARG A 2 29.36 -5.47 1.96
CA ARG A 2 28.52 -6.01 0.88
C ARG A 2 27.09 -6.24 1.37
N ILE A 3 26.10 -5.86 0.56
CA ILE A 3 24.69 -6.20 0.80
C ILE A 3 24.51 -7.67 0.40
N LEU A 4 24.08 -8.51 1.35
CA LEU A 4 23.81 -9.94 1.15
C LEU A 4 22.37 -10.17 0.67
N ASP A 5 21.42 -9.44 1.28
CA ASP A 5 20.00 -9.51 0.95
C ASP A 5 19.35 -8.14 1.09
N ARG A 6 18.28 -7.92 0.32
CA ARG A 6 17.46 -6.73 0.36
C ARG A 6 15.99 -7.10 0.29
N SER A 7 15.22 -6.59 1.24
CA SER A 7 13.76 -6.73 1.26
C SER A 7 13.09 -5.37 1.38
N VAL A 8 11.99 -5.18 0.66
CA VAL A 8 11.21 -3.93 0.66
C VAL A 8 9.84 -4.23 1.24
N TYR A 9 9.53 -3.64 2.37
CA TYR A 9 8.25 -3.76 3.06
C TYR A 9 7.36 -2.57 2.71
N VAL A 10 6.19 -2.82 2.13
CA VAL A 10 5.30 -1.78 1.60
C VAL A 10 4.29 -1.26 2.63
N GLY A 11 4.35 -1.75 3.84
CA GLY A 11 3.48 -1.38 4.96
C GLY A 11 3.87 -2.17 6.21
N PRO A 12 2.95 -2.33 7.18
CA PRO A 12 3.22 -2.97 8.46
C PRO A 12 3.93 -4.32 8.33
N SER A 13 4.97 -4.50 9.08
CA SER A 13 5.90 -5.62 9.06
C SER A 13 6.49 -5.88 10.45
N LEU A 14 7.38 -6.86 10.59
CA LEU A 14 8.15 -7.09 11.83
C LEU A 14 9.03 -5.90 12.24
N TYR A 15 9.30 -4.98 11.33
CA TYR A 15 10.29 -3.92 11.54
C TYR A 15 9.68 -2.57 11.86
N ALA A 16 8.51 -2.27 11.25
CA ALA A 16 7.79 -1.01 11.44
C ALA A 16 6.32 -1.13 11.01
N ARG A 17 5.48 -0.18 11.43
CA ARG A 17 4.06 -0.07 11.01
C ARG A 17 3.89 0.70 9.69
N PHE A 18 4.98 1.13 9.07
CA PHE A 18 5.04 1.92 7.83
C PHE A 18 6.09 1.34 6.88
N PRO A 19 6.19 1.83 5.63
CA PRO A 19 7.10 1.28 4.64
C PRO A 19 8.57 1.41 5.02
N VAL A 20 9.32 0.30 4.94
CA VAL A 20 10.77 0.27 5.24
C VAL A 20 11.53 -0.63 4.27
N ILE A 21 12.82 -0.33 4.07
CA ILE A 21 13.77 -1.19 3.40
C ILE A 21 14.64 -1.87 4.47
N ARG A 22 14.81 -3.17 4.35
CA ARG A 22 15.74 -3.97 5.13
C ARG A 22 16.90 -4.39 4.25
N LEU A 23 18.11 -4.11 4.70
CA LEU A 23 19.34 -4.62 4.12
C LEU A 23 20.00 -5.59 5.10
N GLU A 24 20.50 -6.69 4.60
CA GLU A 24 21.44 -7.55 5.33
C GLU A 24 22.84 -7.21 4.85
N LEU A 25 23.65 -6.60 5.71
CA LEU A 25 24.93 -6.00 5.39
C LEU A 25 26.07 -6.75 6.07
N GLU A 26 26.98 -7.31 5.26
CA GLU A 26 28.24 -7.88 5.74
C GLU A 26 29.34 -6.83 5.74
N LEU A 27 29.96 -6.57 6.89
CA LEU A 27 31.06 -5.63 7.01
C LEU A 27 32.42 -6.25 6.63
N GLY A 28 32.57 -7.57 6.78
CA GLY A 28 33.84 -8.27 6.53
C GLY A 28 34.95 -7.72 7.43
N ALA A 29 36.13 -7.43 6.85
CA ALA A 29 37.26 -6.86 7.60
C ALA A 29 36.97 -5.52 8.29
N LEU A 30 35.92 -4.79 7.85
CA LEU A 30 35.53 -3.51 8.44
C LEU A 30 34.80 -3.67 9.79
N GLU A 31 34.44 -4.88 10.19
CA GLU A 31 33.93 -5.17 11.53
C GLU A 31 34.90 -4.75 12.64
N ALA A 32 36.19 -4.86 12.39
CA ALA A 32 37.23 -4.41 13.31
C ALA A 32 37.46 -2.88 13.32
N TRP A 33 36.69 -2.12 12.56
CA TRP A 33 36.89 -0.69 12.36
C TRP A 33 35.63 0.13 12.68
N PRO A 34 35.19 0.22 13.94
CA PRO A 34 34.14 1.15 14.33
C PRO A 34 34.60 2.60 14.11
N THR A 35 33.66 3.54 14.08
CA THR A 35 33.92 4.94 13.72
C THR A 35 34.99 5.62 14.58
N ALA A 36 35.11 5.31 15.87
CA ALA A 36 36.17 5.85 16.72
C ALA A 36 37.56 5.42 16.23
N ARG A 37 37.71 4.20 15.69
CA ARG A 37 38.97 3.71 15.13
C ARG A 37 39.24 4.26 13.71
N LEU A 38 38.20 4.54 12.92
CA LEU A 38 38.34 5.26 11.63
C LEU A 38 38.81 6.71 11.85
N GLY A 39 38.51 7.29 13.01
CA GLY A 39 39.00 8.61 13.45
C GLY A 39 38.19 9.79 12.95
N SER A 40 38.60 10.99 13.41
CA SER A 40 37.90 12.23 13.09
C SER A 40 37.85 12.54 11.59
N VAL A 41 38.91 12.19 10.86
CA VAL A 41 39.00 12.44 9.40
C VAL A 41 37.80 11.83 8.64
N PHE A 42 37.40 10.59 8.98
CA PHE A 42 36.23 9.95 8.39
C PHE A 42 34.93 10.65 8.78
N VAL A 43 34.79 10.98 10.06
CA VAL A 43 33.57 11.64 10.59
C VAL A 43 33.40 13.04 10.02
N ASP A 44 34.49 13.80 9.92
CA ASP A 44 34.47 15.15 9.39
C ASP A 44 34.21 15.17 7.88
N ALA A 45 34.81 14.24 7.12
CA ALA A 45 34.53 14.08 5.70
C ALA A 45 33.08 13.65 5.43
N LEU A 46 32.47 12.82 6.28
CA LEU A 46 31.06 12.48 6.21
C LEU A 46 30.15 13.69 6.52
N SER A 47 30.52 14.49 7.51
CA SER A 47 29.80 15.72 7.87
C SER A 47 29.84 16.75 6.74
N GLU A 48 30.96 16.88 6.04
CA GLU A 48 31.11 17.75 4.86
C GLU A 48 30.28 17.24 3.67
N ALA A 49 30.28 15.92 3.44
CA ALA A 49 29.52 15.30 2.35
C ALA A 49 27.99 15.42 2.56
N LEU A 50 27.51 15.26 3.80
CA LEU A 50 26.10 15.28 4.19
C LEU A 50 25.89 16.13 5.46
N PRO A 51 25.85 17.46 5.33
CA PRO A 51 25.71 18.36 6.48
C PRO A 51 24.43 18.13 7.31
N GLY A 52 23.33 17.70 6.69
CA GLY A 52 22.05 17.45 7.35
C GLY A 52 22.11 16.34 8.41
N LEU A 53 23.11 15.47 8.36
CA LEU A 53 23.36 14.48 9.43
C LEU A 53 23.61 15.12 10.80
N ALA A 54 23.92 16.42 10.85
CA ALA A 54 24.05 17.16 12.09
C ALA A 54 22.71 17.31 12.85
N GLU A 55 21.58 17.21 12.15
CA GLU A 55 20.25 17.26 12.75
C GLU A 55 19.79 15.90 13.30
N HIS A 56 20.49 14.81 12.94
CA HIS A 56 20.10 13.47 13.38
C HIS A 56 20.38 13.24 14.87
N GLY A 57 19.31 12.92 15.62
CA GLY A 57 19.37 12.75 17.08
C GLY A 57 19.90 11.40 17.53
N CYS A 58 19.77 10.34 16.72
CA CYS A 58 20.14 8.99 17.07
C CYS A 58 19.60 8.58 18.47
N SER A 59 20.36 7.76 19.23
CA SER A 59 20.00 7.34 20.59
C SER A 59 19.97 8.49 21.63
N TYR A 60 20.62 9.60 21.34
CA TYR A 60 20.62 10.78 22.22
C TYR A 60 19.35 11.64 22.10
N ARG A 61 18.58 11.48 21.02
CA ARG A 61 17.32 12.20 20.76
C ARG A 61 17.46 13.74 20.76
N GLU A 62 18.65 14.24 20.43
CA GLU A 62 18.96 15.67 20.31
C GLU A 62 19.77 15.93 19.04
N PRO A 63 19.66 17.09 18.37
CA PRO A 63 20.48 17.42 17.22
C PRO A 63 21.97 17.22 17.48
N GLY A 64 22.70 16.63 16.53
CA GLY A 64 24.12 16.28 16.68
C GLY A 64 24.37 14.96 17.40
N GLY A 65 23.35 14.31 17.96
CA GLY A 65 23.46 13.04 18.68
C GLY A 65 24.10 11.92 17.84
N PHE A 66 23.87 11.90 16.53
CA PHE A 66 24.48 10.94 15.64
C PHE A 66 26.01 11.10 15.55
N PHE A 67 26.52 12.32 15.32
CA PHE A 67 27.96 12.57 15.29
C PHE A 67 28.61 12.38 16.67
N ARG A 68 27.89 12.71 17.74
CA ARG A 68 28.32 12.40 19.11
C ARG A 68 28.49 10.90 19.28
N ARG A 69 27.53 10.08 18.86
CA ARG A 69 27.60 8.60 18.88
C ARG A 69 28.78 8.05 18.08
N MET A 70 29.13 8.67 16.95
CA MET A 70 30.28 8.26 16.15
C MET A 70 31.64 8.53 16.80
N ARG A 71 31.73 9.54 17.70
CA ARG A 71 32.98 10.01 18.32
C ARG A 71 33.23 9.48 19.77
N GLU A 72 32.16 9.17 20.50
CA GLU A 72 32.25 8.72 21.91
C GLU A 72 32.46 7.21 22.00
N GLY A 73 33.28 6.80 23.01
CA GLY A 73 33.58 5.38 23.29
C GLY A 73 34.20 4.67 22.09
N GLU A 74 33.69 3.52 21.75
CA GLU A 74 34.11 2.76 20.55
C GLU A 74 33.51 3.32 19.25
N GLY A 75 32.63 4.30 19.35
CA GLY A 75 31.88 4.84 18.25
C GLY A 75 30.71 3.92 17.84
N THR A 76 30.51 3.75 16.52
CA THR A 76 29.50 2.88 16.00
C THR A 76 29.98 2.18 14.71
N TRP A 77 29.30 1.10 14.30
CA TRP A 77 29.63 0.34 13.09
C TRP A 77 29.03 0.95 11.84
N LEU A 78 29.66 0.67 10.69
CA LEU A 78 29.27 1.23 9.39
C LEU A 78 27.85 0.85 8.95
N GLY A 79 27.29 -0.24 9.49
CA GLY A 79 25.85 -0.58 9.27
C GLY A 79 24.91 0.50 9.82
N HIS A 80 25.14 0.96 11.03
CA HIS A 80 24.38 2.06 11.65
C HIS A 80 24.65 3.41 10.95
N VAL A 81 25.89 3.62 10.49
CA VAL A 81 26.20 4.83 9.70
C VAL A 81 25.43 4.79 8.36
N LEU A 82 25.34 3.64 7.68
CA LEU A 82 24.59 3.47 6.44
C LEU A 82 23.10 3.79 6.62
N GLU A 83 22.51 3.38 7.73
CA GLU A 83 21.13 3.70 8.10
C GLU A 83 20.88 5.21 8.05
N HIS A 84 21.66 5.99 8.80
CA HIS A 84 21.53 7.44 8.85
C HIS A 84 21.83 8.11 7.51
N VAL A 85 22.81 7.60 6.76
CA VAL A 85 23.13 8.10 5.42
C VAL A 85 22.00 7.84 4.43
N ALA A 86 21.36 6.66 4.46
CA ALA A 86 20.25 6.35 3.58
C ALA A 86 18.99 7.20 3.87
N ILE A 87 18.76 7.54 5.14
CA ILE A 87 17.72 8.50 5.55
C ILE A 87 18.05 9.90 5.01
N GLU A 88 19.25 10.40 5.27
CA GLU A 88 19.65 11.74 4.87
C GLU A 88 19.65 11.93 3.35
N LEU A 89 20.04 10.91 2.59
CA LEU A 89 20.00 10.95 1.13
C LEU A 89 18.58 11.18 0.60
N GLN A 90 17.58 10.56 1.19
CA GLN A 90 16.18 10.80 0.83
C GLN A 90 15.74 12.21 1.23
N ASN A 91 16.16 12.69 2.40
CA ASN A 91 15.83 14.03 2.90
C ASN A 91 16.41 15.13 2.01
N ILE A 92 17.67 15.01 1.55
CA ILE A 92 18.24 15.98 0.59
C ILE A 92 17.57 15.95 -0.77
N ALA A 93 16.91 14.85 -1.13
CA ALA A 93 16.13 14.74 -2.36
C ALA A 93 14.72 15.32 -2.25
N GLY A 94 14.30 15.71 -1.03
CA GLY A 94 13.04 16.41 -0.74
C GLY A 94 11.98 15.59 0.00
N GLU A 95 12.33 14.37 0.43
CA GLU A 95 11.44 13.57 1.26
C GLU A 95 11.59 13.92 2.76
N ALA A 96 10.73 13.38 3.61
CA ALA A 96 10.76 13.63 5.06
C ALA A 96 10.67 12.29 5.81
N VAL A 97 11.74 11.50 5.74
CA VAL A 97 11.86 10.20 6.42
C VAL A 97 12.79 10.32 7.62
N THR A 98 12.47 9.61 8.71
CA THR A 98 13.19 9.77 9.98
C THR A 98 13.55 8.45 10.65
N PHE A 99 12.84 7.36 10.35
CA PHE A 99 13.01 6.11 11.06
C PHE A 99 14.17 5.29 10.50
N GLY A 100 15.00 4.78 11.40
CA GLY A 100 16.01 3.78 11.15
C GLY A 100 16.27 2.90 12.37
N LYS A 101 16.75 1.67 12.12
CA LYS A 101 17.12 0.71 13.16
C LYS A 101 18.14 -0.28 12.63
N THR A 102 19.29 -0.35 13.29
CA THR A 102 20.33 -1.32 12.96
C THR A 102 20.57 -2.29 14.12
N ARG A 103 20.61 -3.59 13.83
CA ARG A 103 20.89 -4.65 14.79
C ARG A 103 21.90 -5.65 14.22
N SER A 104 22.70 -6.28 15.10
CA SER A 104 23.53 -7.41 14.71
C SER A 104 22.63 -8.59 14.29
N ALA A 105 23.01 -9.27 13.22
CA ALA A 105 22.40 -10.53 12.83
C ALA A 105 23.04 -11.71 13.56
N ALA A 106 22.52 -12.94 13.37
CA ALA A 106 23.06 -14.13 14.00
C ALA A 106 24.50 -14.45 13.58
N ALA A 107 24.88 -14.12 12.33
CA ALA A 107 26.25 -14.30 11.84
C ALA A 107 27.14 -13.11 12.26
N PRO A 108 28.35 -13.37 12.82
CA PRO A 108 29.27 -12.31 13.18
C PRO A 108 29.65 -11.40 12.00
N GLY A 109 29.68 -10.10 12.22
CA GLY A 109 29.99 -9.11 11.17
C GLY A 109 28.88 -8.87 10.16
N VAL A 110 27.68 -9.41 10.39
CA VAL A 110 26.48 -9.18 9.59
C VAL A 110 25.48 -8.37 10.40
N TYR A 111 24.90 -7.36 9.74
CA TYR A 111 23.95 -6.43 10.34
C TYR A 111 22.66 -6.37 9.54
N THR A 112 21.54 -6.35 10.25
CA THR A 112 20.23 -5.99 9.70
C THR A 112 20.07 -4.47 9.83
N VAL A 113 20.10 -3.78 8.70
CA VAL A 113 19.92 -2.33 8.58
C VAL A 113 18.51 -2.08 8.03
N VAL A 114 17.68 -1.36 8.78
CA VAL A 114 16.31 -1.00 8.40
C VAL A 114 16.20 0.51 8.36
N TYR A 115 15.59 1.05 7.31
CA TYR A 115 15.30 2.47 7.20
C TYR A 115 13.99 2.73 6.45
N GLU A 116 13.31 3.79 6.83
CA GLU A 116 12.06 4.25 6.21
C GLU A 116 12.29 4.73 4.78
N TYR A 117 11.27 4.58 3.94
CA TYR A 117 11.26 5.18 2.63
C TYR A 117 9.90 5.80 2.29
N ALA A 118 9.91 6.93 1.57
CA ALA A 118 8.73 7.54 1.00
C ALA A 118 8.46 7.00 -0.42
N GLN A 119 9.50 6.89 -1.23
CA GLN A 119 9.49 6.33 -2.58
C GLN A 119 10.37 5.07 -2.63
N ARG A 120 9.80 3.94 -3.08
CA ARG A 120 10.50 2.64 -3.11
C ARG A 120 11.85 2.68 -3.82
N ASP A 121 11.85 3.14 -5.08
CA ASP A 121 13.06 3.10 -5.91
C ASP A 121 14.12 4.09 -5.43
N GLU A 122 13.67 5.21 -4.86
CA GLU A 122 14.53 6.21 -4.25
C GLU A 122 15.19 5.65 -2.99
N GLY A 123 14.41 5.06 -2.07
CA GLY A 123 14.95 4.44 -0.88
C GLY A 123 15.95 3.33 -1.18
N VAL A 124 15.70 2.52 -2.22
CA VAL A 124 16.66 1.49 -2.69
C VAL A 124 17.95 2.14 -3.19
N ALA A 125 17.83 3.16 -4.04
CA ALA A 125 18.99 3.88 -4.59
C ALA A 125 19.77 4.62 -3.49
N ALA A 126 19.09 5.16 -2.46
CA ALA A 126 19.71 5.79 -1.30
C ALA A 126 20.60 4.82 -0.52
N GLY A 127 20.13 3.60 -0.26
CA GLY A 127 20.95 2.56 0.38
C GLY A 127 22.19 2.17 -0.43
N GLU A 128 22.05 2.01 -1.74
CA GLU A 128 23.16 1.68 -2.65
C GLU A 128 24.18 2.83 -2.78
N LEU A 129 23.67 4.07 -2.93
CA LEU A 129 24.53 5.26 -3.00
C LEU A 129 25.22 5.51 -1.66
N GLY A 130 24.50 5.36 -0.53
CA GLY A 130 25.07 5.49 0.81
C GLY A 130 26.21 4.50 1.05
N LEU A 131 26.03 3.23 0.66
CA LEU A 131 27.09 2.23 0.73
C LEU A 131 28.34 2.65 -0.08
N ARG A 132 28.14 3.16 -1.29
CA ARG A 132 29.23 3.63 -2.16
C ARG A 132 29.94 4.86 -1.59
N LEU A 133 29.17 5.83 -1.05
CA LEU A 133 29.72 7.00 -0.35
C LEU A 133 30.60 6.60 0.82
N LEU A 134 30.11 5.70 1.69
CA LEU A 134 30.88 5.23 2.84
C LEU A 134 32.18 4.54 2.39
N CYS A 135 32.13 3.68 1.34
CA CYS A 135 33.32 3.08 0.77
C CYS A 135 34.30 4.11 0.22
N TRP A 136 33.81 5.17 -0.41
CA TRP A 136 34.65 6.24 -0.96
C TRP A 136 35.35 7.07 0.13
N LEU A 137 34.67 7.32 1.26
CA LEU A 137 35.22 8.05 2.42
C LEU A 137 36.24 7.24 3.23
N LEU A 138 36.26 5.90 3.09
CA LEU A 138 37.23 5.07 3.78
C LEU A 138 38.67 5.35 3.32
N PRO A 139 39.68 5.26 4.23
CA PRO A 139 41.07 5.22 3.84
C PRO A 139 41.32 4.16 2.75
N GLU A 140 42.20 4.45 1.80
CA GLU A 140 42.43 3.59 0.63
C GLU A 140 42.78 2.13 1.04
N ALA A 141 43.56 1.95 2.09
CA ALA A 141 43.94 0.65 2.63
C ALA A 141 42.78 -0.20 3.18
N LEU A 142 41.63 0.44 3.53
CA LEU A 142 40.44 -0.21 4.07
C LEU A 142 39.31 -0.29 3.06
N ARG A 143 39.47 0.34 1.90
CA ARG A 143 38.45 0.38 0.86
C ARG A 143 38.31 -0.98 0.18
N PRO A 144 37.10 -1.60 0.17
CA PRO A 144 36.90 -2.88 -0.52
C PRO A 144 37.17 -2.75 -2.03
N ALA A 145 37.88 -3.70 -2.60
CA ALA A 145 38.19 -3.69 -4.03
C ALA A 145 36.90 -3.65 -4.88
N GLY A 146 36.89 -2.78 -5.88
CA GLY A 146 35.74 -2.61 -6.79
C GLY A 146 34.50 -1.94 -6.18
N SER A 147 34.54 -1.48 -4.93
CA SER A 147 33.41 -0.84 -4.27
C SER A 147 33.09 0.57 -4.81
N VAL A 148 34.08 1.23 -5.37
CA VAL A 148 33.96 2.56 -5.97
C VAL A 148 34.51 2.53 -7.38
N PRO A 149 33.76 2.92 -8.42
CA PRO A 149 34.25 3.00 -9.80
C PRO A 149 35.38 4.00 -9.94
N GLU A 150 36.25 3.80 -10.92
CA GLU A 150 37.31 4.76 -11.29
C GLU A 150 36.70 6.09 -11.72
N GLY A 151 37.26 7.20 -11.23
CA GLY A 151 36.74 8.55 -11.53
C GLY A 151 35.43 8.94 -10.84
N TRP A 152 34.88 8.09 -9.98
CA TRP A 152 33.66 8.42 -9.24
C TRP A 152 33.91 9.59 -8.28
N ASN A 153 32.98 10.56 -8.26
CA ASN A 153 33.00 11.67 -7.33
C ASN A 153 31.63 11.90 -6.69
N TRP A 154 31.64 12.37 -5.45
CA TRP A 154 30.45 12.55 -4.65
C TRP A 154 29.52 13.64 -5.17
N PRO A 155 29.96 14.88 -5.49
CA PRO A 155 29.06 15.94 -5.94
C PRO A 155 28.22 15.53 -7.15
N GLU A 156 28.83 14.91 -8.13
CA GLU A 156 28.11 14.46 -9.32
C GLU A 156 27.12 13.31 -9.01
N ALA A 157 27.53 12.35 -8.19
CA ALA A 157 26.70 11.22 -7.79
C ALA A 157 25.47 11.68 -6.98
N ARG A 158 25.67 12.64 -6.06
CA ARG A 158 24.60 13.30 -5.31
C ARG A 158 23.60 13.99 -6.24
N ASP A 159 24.09 14.82 -7.16
CA ASP A 159 23.22 15.56 -8.08
C ASP A 159 22.48 14.63 -9.06
N GLN A 160 23.12 13.53 -9.48
CA GLN A 160 22.45 12.48 -10.26
C GLN A 160 21.34 11.80 -9.46
N PHE A 161 21.58 11.51 -8.19
CA PHE A 161 20.58 10.91 -7.29
C PHE A 161 19.40 11.85 -7.05
N ILE A 162 19.63 13.14 -6.78
CA ILE A 162 18.57 14.15 -6.62
C ILE A 162 17.72 14.23 -7.91
N ARG A 163 18.34 14.28 -9.08
CA ARG A 163 17.61 14.26 -10.36
C ARG A 163 16.83 12.95 -10.59
N PHE A 164 17.36 11.83 -10.13
CA PHE A 164 16.67 10.55 -10.20
C PHE A 164 15.42 10.53 -9.31
N ALA A 165 15.53 10.99 -8.06
CA ALA A 165 14.44 11.11 -7.11
C ALA A 165 13.35 12.06 -7.61
N GLN A 166 13.72 13.25 -8.05
CA GLN A 166 12.79 14.28 -8.57
C GLN A 166 11.95 13.79 -9.75
N ARG A 167 12.51 12.95 -10.63
CA ARG A 167 11.74 12.36 -11.75
C ARG A 167 10.67 11.37 -11.29
N ARG A 168 10.80 10.82 -10.08
CA ARG A 168 9.87 9.83 -9.48
C ARG A 168 8.97 10.42 -8.43
N ALA A 169 9.37 11.54 -7.84
CA ALA A 169 8.57 12.25 -6.86
C ALA A 169 7.22 12.68 -7.44
N LEU A 170 6.23 12.74 -6.60
CA LEU A 170 4.96 13.38 -6.94
C LEU A 170 5.18 14.89 -6.99
N GLY A 171 4.70 15.52 -8.08
CA GLY A 171 4.81 16.97 -8.20
C GLY A 171 4.18 17.72 -7.01
N PRO A 172 4.63 18.94 -6.70
CA PRO A 172 4.23 19.66 -5.49
C PRO A 172 2.71 19.80 -5.28
N SER A 173 1.95 19.92 -6.36
CA SER A 173 0.48 19.99 -6.31
C SER A 173 -0.15 18.67 -5.86
N THR A 174 0.28 17.54 -6.46
CA THR A 174 -0.20 16.21 -6.07
C THR A 174 0.21 15.89 -4.63
N ALA A 175 1.46 16.18 -4.25
CA ALA A 175 1.97 15.97 -2.90
C ALA A 175 1.15 16.77 -1.85
N SER A 176 0.74 18.01 -2.15
CA SER A 176 -0.09 18.79 -1.24
C SER A 176 -1.49 18.20 -1.09
N LEU A 177 -2.08 17.67 -2.18
CA LEU A 177 -3.37 16.98 -2.13
C LEU A 177 -3.29 15.70 -1.29
N LEU A 178 -2.20 14.93 -1.41
CA LEU A 178 -2.02 13.72 -0.62
C LEU A 178 -1.85 14.04 0.88
N ARG A 179 -1.05 15.05 1.23
CA ARG A 179 -0.94 15.50 2.63
C ARG A 179 -2.29 15.93 3.22
N ALA A 180 -3.10 16.65 2.45
CA ALA A 180 -4.45 17.03 2.88
C ALA A 180 -5.38 15.81 3.03
N ALA A 181 -5.24 14.80 2.18
CA ALA A 181 -5.97 13.54 2.29
C ALA A 181 -5.53 12.74 3.52
N GLU A 182 -4.21 12.61 3.75
CA GLU A 182 -3.62 11.93 4.91
C GLU A 182 -4.03 12.59 6.24
N ALA A 183 -4.02 13.91 6.31
CA ALA A 183 -4.48 14.67 7.48
C ALA A 183 -5.96 14.37 7.85
N ARG A 184 -6.75 13.89 6.89
CA ARG A 184 -8.13 13.44 7.08
C ARG A 184 -8.26 11.92 7.20
N GLY A 185 -7.15 11.19 7.26
CA GLY A 185 -7.15 9.73 7.30
C GLY A 185 -7.65 9.07 6.01
N ILE A 186 -7.65 9.78 4.87
CA ILE A 186 -8.06 9.22 3.58
C ILE A 186 -6.87 8.45 2.99
N PRO A 187 -6.98 7.14 2.77
CA PRO A 187 -5.92 6.35 2.17
C PRO A 187 -5.74 6.69 0.70
N TRP A 188 -4.55 6.44 0.17
CA TRP A 188 -4.30 6.64 -1.23
C TRP A 188 -3.43 5.52 -1.84
N LEU A 189 -3.55 5.33 -3.15
CA LEU A 189 -2.77 4.38 -3.94
C LEU A 189 -2.26 5.07 -5.20
N ARG A 190 -0.96 5.03 -5.44
CA ARG A 190 -0.38 5.48 -6.71
C ARG A 190 -0.65 4.42 -7.78
N LEU A 191 -1.29 4.81 -8.88
CA LEU A 191 -1.73 3.89 -9.93
C LEU A 191 -0.77 3.80 -11.12
N ASN A 192 0.14 4.78 -11.27
CA ASN A 192 1.19 4.78 -12.31
C ASN A 192 2.46 5.46 -11.79
N ASP A 193 3.52 5.42 -12.60
CA ASP A 193 4.81 6.06 -12.26
C ASP A 193 4.79 7.59 -12.34
N GLN A 194 3.65 8.17 -12.76
CA GLN A 194 3.44 9.61 -12.84
C GLN A 194 2.57 10.10 -11.68
N SER A 195 1.59 10.94 -11.96
CA SER A 195 0.76 11.62 -10.95
C SER A 195 -0.67 11.08 -10.82
N LEU A 196 -0.99 9.93 -11.45
CA LEU A 196 -2.30 9.31 -11.30
C LEU A 196 -2.39 8.61 -9.95
N VAL A 197 -3.29 9.09 -9.09
CA VAL A 197 -3.49 8.59 -7.74
C VAL A 197 -4.97 8.33 -7.50
N GLN A 198 -5.25 7.22 -6.84
CA GLN A 198 -6.53 6.91 -6.24
C GLN A 198 -6.54 7.38 -4.79
N LEU A 199 -7.51 8.16 -4.40
CA LEU A 199 -7.85 8.54 -3.03
C LEU A 199 -9.03 7.69 -2.57
N GLY A 200 -8.95 7.11 -1.37
CA GLY A 200 -9.98 6.21 -0.85
C GLY A 200 -9.93 4.80 -1.46
N HIS A 201 -10.79 3.92 -0.98
CA HIS A 201 -10.86 2.51 -1.36
C HIS A 201 -12.21 2.12 -1.97
N GLY A 202 -12.19 1.12 -2.87
CA GLY A 202 -13.36 0.47 -3.39
C GLY A 202 -14.35 1.47 -4.04
N LYS A 203 -15.63 1.33 -3.74
CA LYS A 203 -16.69 2.20 -4.26
C LYS A 203 -16.59 3.67 -3.82
N TYR A 204 -15.80 3.97 -2.80
CA TYR A 204 -15.61 5.33 -2.30
C TYR A 204 -14.42 6.04 -2.94
N GLN A 205 -13.70 5.37 -3.84
CA GLN A 205 -12.52 5.93 -4.47
C GLN A 205 -12.81 7.18 -5.30
N GLN A 206 -11.89 8.12 -5.27
CA GLN A 206 -11.80 9.25 -6.19
C GLN A 206 -10.43 9.22 -6.85
N ARG A 207 -10.30 9.68 -8.08
CA ARG A 207 -9.02 9.71 -8.79
C ARG A 207 -8.60 11.15 -9.03
N ILE A 208 -7.30 11.38 -8.95
CA ILE A 208 -6.66 12.65 -9.30
C ILE A 208 -5.47 12.38 -10.21
N GLN A 209 -5.20 13.31 -11.12
CA GLN A 209 -3.98 13.36 -11.91
C GLN A 209 -3.48 14.81 -11.91
N ALA A 210 -2.36 15.09 -11.24
CA ALA A 210 -1.98 16.43 -10.83
C ALA A 210 -3.09 17.12 -10.04
N THR A 211 -3.73 18.15 -10.59
CA THR A 211 -4.86 18.85 -9.98
C THR A 211 -6.19 18.61 -10.73
N VAL A 212 -6.18 17.79 -11.78
CA VAL A 212 -7.40 17.31 -12.45
C VAL A 212 -7.99 16.19 -11.61
N THR A 213 -9.29 16.22 -11.39
CA THR A 213 -9.99 15.18 -10.61
C THR A 213 -10.82 14.27 -11.52
N GLY A 214 -11.25 13.13 -10.99
CA GLY A 214 -12.18 12.24 -11.68
C GLY A 214 -13.56 12.85 -11.96
N ARG A 215 -13.85 14.04 -11.40
CA ARG A 215 -15.09 14.81 -11.63
C ARG A 215 -14.92 15.89 -12.68
N THR A 216 -13.68 16.26 -13.05
CA THR A 216 -13.42 17.24 -14.10
C THR A 216 -13.90 16.70 -15.45
N PRO A 217 -14.88 17.32 -16.12
CA PRO A 217 -15.37 16.85 -17.42
C PRO A 217 -14.29 16.99 -18.50
N HIS A 218 -14.14 15.99 -19.35
CA HIS A 218 -13.18 16.04 -20.45
C HIS A 218 -13.43 17.25 -21.38
N ILE A 219 -14.70 17.55 -21.69
CA ILE A 219 -15.08 18.73 -22.50
C ILE A 219 -14.52 20.02 -21.88
N SER A 220 -14.56 20.16 -20.56
CA SER A 220 -14.03 21.35 -19.87
C SER A 220 -12.50 21.45 -19.98
N VAL A 221 -11.81 20.32 -20.00
CA VAL A 221 -10.34 20.28 -20.22
C VAL A 221 -9.99 20.66 -21.64
N GLU A 222 -10.74 20.15 -22.62
CA GLU A 222 -10.57 20.53 -24.05
C GLU A 222 -10.86 22.01 -24.27
N LEU A 223 -11.96 22.52 -23.73
CA LEU A 223 -12.30 23.96 -23.81
C LEU A 223 -11.20 24.83 -23.20
N ALA A 224 -10.72 24.48 -22.00
CA ALA A 224 -9.63 25.24 -21.36
C ALA A 224 -8.32 25.19 -22.16
N SER A 225 -8.10 24.15 -22.96
CA SER A 225 -6.95 24.02 -23.84
C SER A 225 -7.09 24.83 -25.14
N ASP A 226 -8.31 25.13 -25.57
CA ASP A 226 -8.63 25.92 -26.75
C ASP A 226 -8.79 27.40 -26.37
N LYS A 227 -7.76 28.19 -26.66
CA LYS A 227 -7.73 29.62 -26.30
C LYS A 227 -8.77 30.47 -27.04
N GLU A 228 -9.14 30.07 -28.25
CA GLU A 228 -10.14 30.80 -29.05
C GLU A 228 -11.56 30.51 -28.52
N GLU A 229 -11.90 29.24 -28.32
CA GLU A 229 -13.21 28.87 -27.82
C GLU A 229 -13.42 29.34 -26.37
N THR A 230 -12.42 29.21 -25.50
CA THR A 230 -12.45 29.79 -24.15
C THR A 230 -12.73 31.28 -24.18
N ASN A 231 -12.00 32.03 -25.02
CA ASN A 231 -12.19 33.47 -25.16
C ASN A 231 -13.61 33.80 -25.66
N LYS A 232 -14.14 33.10 -26.69
CA LYS A 232 -15.51 33.30 -27.20
C LYS A 232 -16.58 33.07 -26.13
N ILE A 233 -16.44 31.97 -25.37
CA ILE A 233 -17.39 31.66 -24.28
C ILE A 233 -17.36 32.75 -23.22
N LEU A 234 -16.19 33.14 -22.74
CA LEU A 234 -16.06 34.16 -21.70
C LEU A 234 -16.54 35.55 -22.19
N ALA A 235 -16.21 35.94 -23.43
CA ALA A 235 -16.69 37.15 -24.06
C ALA A 235 -18.23 37.17 -24.19
N GLY A 236 -18.82 36.03 -24.62
CA GLY A 236 -20.28 35.85 -24.72
C GLY A 236 -21.02 36.04 -23.39
N LEU A 237 -20.34 35.82 -22.27
CA LEU A 237 -20.85 36.02 -20.91
C LEU A 237 -20.51 37.41 -20.32
N GLY A 238 -19.91 38.31 -21.13
CA GLY A 238 -19.52 39.63 -20.69
C GLY A 238 -18.34 39.67 -19.72
N LEU A 239 -17.51 38.60 -19.70
CA LEU A 239 -16.29 38.56 -18.89
C LEU A 239 -15.15 39.31 -19.63
N PRO A 240 -14.21 39.95 -18.91
CA PRO A 240 -13.13 40.72 -19.51
C PRO A 240 -12.08 39.78 -20.14
N VAL A 241 -12.03 39.75 -21.46
CA VAL A 241 -11.03 38.96 -22.23
C VAL A 241 -10.43 39.89 -23.30
N PRO A 242 -9.21 39.61 -23.79
CA PRO A 242 -8.65 40.39 -24.90
C PRO A 242 -9.48 40.15 -26.18
N GLN A 243 -9.68 41.20 -26.96
CA GLN A 243 -10.21 41.04 -28.31
C GLN A 243 -9.14 40.30 -29.14
N GLN A 244 -9.55 39.27 -29.90
CA GLN A 244 -8.60 38.42 -30.63
C GLN A 244 -9.09 38.08 -32.04
N GLU A 245 -8.13 37.84 -32.94
CA GLU A 245 -8.40 37.32 -34.28
C GLU A 245 -7.41 36.19 -34.63
N LEU A 246 -7.94 35.09 -35.16
CA LEU A 246 -7.14 33.99 -35.68
C LEU A 246 -6.68 34.31 -37.10
N VAL A 247 -5.38 34.23 -37.36
CA VAL A 247 -4.76 34.61 -38.65
C VAL A 247 -3.85 33.49 -39.17
N GLN A 248 -3.74 33.38 -40.49
CA GLN A 248 -2.94 32.34 -41.18
C GLN A 248 -1.86 32.93 -42.10
N SER A 249 -1.75 34.26 -42.19
CA SER A 249 -0.72 34.94 -42.93
C SER A 249 -0.28 36.23 -42.25
N GLU A 250 0.93 36.67 -42.54
CA GLU A 250 1.52 37.91 -42.06
C GLU A 250 0.63 39.12 -42.40
N THR A 251 0.11 39.16 -43.64
CA THR A 251 -0.78 40.23 -44.09
C THR A 251 -2.11 40.24 -43.30
N GLN A 252 -2.65 39.07 -42.92
CA GLN A 252 -3.83 39.01 -42.06
C GLN A 252 -3.47 39.47 -40.63
N ALA A 253 -2.31 39.13 -40.11
CA ALA A 253 -1.87 39.55 -38.80
C ALA A 253 -1.74 41.08 -38.68
N VAL A 254 -1.13 41.73 -39.64
CA VAL A 254 -1.04 43.20 -39.70
C VAL A 254 -2.42 43.86 -39.84
N ARG A 255 -3.31 43.29 -40.66
CA ARG A 255 -4.69 43.80 -40.77
C ARG A 255 -5.48 43.63 -39.46
N ALA A 256 -5.32 42.49 -38.80
CA ALA A 256 -5.93 42.24 -37.51
C ALA A 256 -5.44 43.21 -36.45
N ALA A 257 -4.13 43.47 -36.37
CA ALA A 257 -3.53 44.42 -35.43
C ALA A 257 -4.05 45.85 -35.62
N ARG A 258 -4.20 46.29 -36.87
CA ARG A 258 -4.80 47.61 -37.17
C ARG A 258 -6.28 47.73 -36.77
N ARG A 259 -7.06 46.59 -36.84
CA ARG A 259 -8.45 46.57 -36.37
C ARG A 259 -8.58 46.59 -34.86
N LEU A 260 -7.73 45.80 -34.20
CA LEU A 260 -7.71 45.65 -32.73
C LEU A 260 -7.17 46.93 -32.05
N GLY A 261 -6.32 47.68 -32.77
CA GLY A 261 -5.62 48.86 -32.20
C GLY A 261 -4.31 48.46 -31.50
N PHE A 262 -3.23 49.19 -31.81
CA PHE A 262 -1.94 48.98 -31.15
C PHE A 262 -1.92 49.49 -29.72
N PRO A 263 -1.14 48.83 -28.82
CA PRO A 263 -0.28 47.68 -29.06
C PRO A 263 -1.06 46.36 -29.05
N VAL A 264 -0.51 45.33 -29.74
CA VAL A 264 -1.06 43.99 -29.80
C VAL A 264 -0.07 42.92 -29.34
N VAL A 265 -0.56 41.69 -29.18
CA VAL A 265 0.21 40.49 -28.91
C VAL A 265 0.02 39.51 -30.06
N THR A 266 1.09 38.82 -30.47
CA THR A 266 0.99 37.67 -31.36
C THR A 266 1.38 36.40 -30.58
N LYS A 267 0.59 35.33 -30.70
CA LYS A 267 0.88 34.06 -30.06
C LYS A 267 0.48 32.86 -30.94
N PRO A 268 1.17 31.70 -30.84
CA PRO A 268 0.74 30.50 -31.57
C PRO A 268 -0.61 30.01 -31.02
N TYR A 269 -1.49 29.53 -31.91
CA TYR A 269 -2.77 28.93 -31.54
C TYR A 269 -2.57 27.72 -30.60
N ASN A 270 -1.67 26.81 -30.98
CA ASN A 270 -1.30 25.63 -30.21
C ASN A 270 0.07 25.83 -29.56
N GLY A 271 0.19 26.55 -28.47
CA GLY A 271 1.45 26.80 -27.79
C GLY A 271 1.32 26.80 -26.27
N ASN A 272 2.31 26.18 -25.60
CA ASN A 272 2.38 26.11 -24.13
C ASN A 272 3.65 26.80 -23.64
N HIS A 273 3.67 27.24 -22.38
CA HIS A 273 4.83 27.79 -21.67
C HIS A 273 5.40 29.11 -22.27
N GLY A 274 4.56 29.91 -22.96
CA GLY A 274 5.00 31.21 -23.51
C GLY A 274 5.92 31.17 -24.71
N ARG A 275 6.08 30.01 -25.34
CA ARG A 275 6.91 29.85 -26.55
C ARG A 275 6.24 30.52 -27.76
N GLY A 276 7.02 31.29 -28.54
CA GLY A 276 6.49 31.92 -29.73
C GLY A 276 5.60 33.16 -29.51
N ILE A 277 5.48 33.68 -28.27
CA ILE A 277 4.69 34.86 -27.93
C ILE A 277 5.54 36.11 -28.13
N SER A 278 5.01 37.11 -28.84
CA SER A 278 5.57 38.47 -28.95
C SER A 278 4.55 39.47 -28.40
N ILE A 279 4.95 40.25 -27.40
CA ILE A 279 4.07 41.16 -26.65
C ILE A 279 4.40 42.61 -26.93
N ARG A 280 3.38 43.47 -26.79
CA ARG A 280 3.47 44.93 -26.92
C ARG A 280 4.02 45.38 -28.28
N LEU A 281 3.48 44.75 -29.33
CA LEU A 281 3.83 45.11 -30.74
C LEU A 281 3.09 46.38 -31.13
N SER A 282 3.83 47.41 -31.52
CA SER A 282 3.32 48.76 -31.72
C SER A 282 3.41 49.24 -33.20
N SER A 283 3.97 48.40 -34.07
CA SER A 283 4.06 48.69 -35.50
C SER A 283 3.71 47.48 -36.37
N ASP A 284 3.44 47.74 -37.65
CA ASP A 284 3.19 46.68 -38.64
C ASP A 284 4.39 45.72 -38.79
N GLU A 285 5.61 46.26 -38.77
CA GLU A 285 6.85 45.50 -38.88
C GLU A 285 7.05 44.57 -37.67
N GLU A 286 6.77 45.10 -36.48
CA GLU A 286 6.83 44.28 -35.25
C GLU A 286 5.81 43.15 -35.29
N VAL A 287 4.59 43.42 -35.78
CA VAL A 287 3.53 42.40 -35.91
C VAL A 287 3.89 41.34 -36.94
N ALA A 288 4.47 41.73 -38.08
CA ALA A 288 4.94 40.82 -39.11
C ALA A 288 6.04 39.89 -38.58
N HIS A 289 7.00 40.45 -37.84
CA HIS A 289 8.04 39.69 -37.18
C HIS A 289 7.44 38.76 -36.07
N GLY A 290 6.55 39.31 -35.25
CA GLY A 290 5.85 38.52 -34.21
C GLY A 290 5.03 37.36 -34.79
N TYR A 291 4.36 37.57 -35.94
CA TYR A 291 3.69 36.50 -36.67
C TYR A 291 4.67 35.39 -37.10
N THR A 292 5.82 35.74 -37.65
CA THR A 292 6.84 34.82 -38.08
C THR A 292 7.35 33.96 -36.93
N VAL A 293 7.63 34.59 -35.77
CA VAL A 293 8.03 33.87 -34.54
C VAL A 293 6.95 32.92 -34.05
N ALA A 294 5.70 33.34 -34.03
CA ALA A 294 4.57 32.48 -33.59
C ALA A 294 4.32 31.34 -34.59
N ARG A 295 4.55 31.60 -35.89
CA ARG A 295 4.35 30.63 -36.99
C ARG A 295 5.32 29.44 -36.93
N GLU A 296 6.51 29.61 -36.36
CA GLU A 296 7.44 28.49 -36.09
C GLU A 296 6.86 27.42 -35.21
N HIS A 297 5.90 27.78 -34.34
CA HIS A 297 5.30 26.89 -33.33
C HIS A 297 3.90 26.42 -33.69
N SER A 298 3.13 27.11 -34.55
CA SER A 298 1.77 26.76 -34.93
C SER A 298 1.43 27.24 -36.33
N ARG A 299 0.60 26.43 -37.06
CA ARG A 299 0.10 26.83 -38.40
C ARG A 299 -0.85 28.02 -38.35
N SER A 300 -1.51 28.26 -37.24
CA SER A 300 -2.38 29.41 -37.02
C SER A 300 -1.81 30.28 -35.90
N VAL A 301 -1.96 31.59 -36.01
CA VAL A 301 -1.48 32.56 -35.03
C VAL A 301 -2.67 33.40 -34.56
N ILE A 302 -2.71 33.67 -33.27
CA ILE A 302 -3.67 34.60 -32.67
C ILE A 302 -3.01 35.98 -32.57
N VAL A 303 -3.71 37.01 -33.06
CA VAL A 303 -3.42 38.41 -32.78
C VAL A 303 -4.45 38.93 -31.79
N GLU A 304 -3.99 39.48 -30.67
CA GLU A 304 -4.91 39.94 -29.62
C GLU A 304 -4.53 41.33 -29.08
N SER A 305 -5.50 42.07 -28.55
CA SER A 305 -5.29 43.34 -27.88
C SER A 305 -4.37 43.15 -26.65
N PHE A 306 -3.41 44.04 -26.49
CA PHE A 306 -2.51 44.04 -25.36
C PHE A 306 -3.22 44.48 -24.08
N LEU A 307 -3.14 43.64 -23.03
CA LEU A 307 -3.60 44.00 -21.72
C LEU A 307 -2.42 44.41 -20.84
N GLU A 308 -2.55 45.54 -20.17
CA GLU A 308 -1.52 46.11 -19.32
C GLU A 308 -1.79 45.75 -17.86
N GLY A 309 -0.76 45.32 -17.14
CA GLY A 309 -0.85 45.02 -15.71
C GLY A 309 0.04 43.89 -15.27
N ASP A 310 0.03 43.68 -13.94
CA ASP A 310 0.71 42.57 -13.31
C ASP A 310 -0.03 41.27 -13.57
N ASP A 311 0.70 40.19 -13.64
CA ASP A 311 0.18 38.84 -13.87
C ASP A 311 -0.27 38.18 -12.55
N HIS A 312 -1.55 37.81 -12.49
CA HIS A 312 -2.14 37.16 -11.33
C HIS A 312 -2.66 35.78 -11.67
N ARG A 313 -2.38 34.80 -10.80
CA ARG A 313 -3.02 33.49 -10.82
C ARG A 313 -4.13 33.47 -9.76
N LEU A 314 -5.35 33.29 -10.21
CA LEU A 314 -6.56 33.19 -9.38
C LEU A 314 -7.02 31.74 -9.39
N LEU A 315 -6.93 31.07 -8.22
CA LEU A 315 -7.29 29.66 -8.09
C LEU A 315 -8.71 29.52 -7.55
N VAL A 316 -9.53 28.81 -8.32
CA VAL A 316 -10.95 28.54 -7.99
C VAL A 316 -11.12 27.04 -7.80
N VAL A 317 -11.75 26.63 -6.71
CA VAL A 317 -12.09 25.24 -6.38
C VAL A 317 -13.56 25.17 -6.04
N ASN A 318 -14.29 24.24 -6.68
CA ASN A 318 -15.74 24.06 -6.47
C ASN A 318 -16.55 25.36 -6.65
N GLY A 319 -16.12 26.22 -7.57
CA GLY A 319 -16.77 27.48 -7.86
C GLY A 319 -16.48 28.63 -6.91
N GLU A 320 -15.55 28.49 -5.96
CA GLU A 320 -15.12 29.53 -5.01
C GLU A 320 -13.64 29.84 -5.17
N LEU A 321 -13.26 31.11 -5.14
CA LEU A 321 -11.84 31.53 -5.16
C LEU A 321 -11.20 31.17 -3.81
N VAL A 322 -10.17 30.32 -3.85
CA VAL A 322 -9.44 29.85 -2.67
C VAL A 322 -8.10 30.56 -2.47
N ALA A 323 -7.48 31.05 -3.56
CA ALA A 323 -6.22 31.80 -3.47
C ALA A 323 -6.02 32.70 -4.67
N ALA A 324 -5.34 33.82 -4.47
CA ALA A 324 -4.90 34.74 -5.49
C ALA A 324 -3.42 35.10 -5.28
N THR A 325 -2.62 35.00 -6.34
CA THR A 325 -1.17 35.23 -6.27
C THR A 325 -0.72 36.13 -7.43
N ARG A 326 0.03 37.21 -7.14
CA ARG A 326 0.74 37.99 -8.14
C ARG A 326 2.04 37.27 -8.49
N ARG A 327 2.30 37.03 -9.76
CA ARG A 327 3.49 36.37 -10.27
C ARG A 327 4.45 37.42 -10.87
N THR A 328 5.74 37.29 -10.56
CA THR A 328 6.79 38.16 -11.11
C THR A 328 7.82 37.32 -11.83
N PRO A 329 8.21 37.65 -13.07
CA PRO A 329 9.25 36.91 -13.79
C PRO A 329 10.57 36.88 -13.02
N GLY A 330 11.42 35.87 -13.33
CA GLY A 330 12.77 35.80 -12.75
C GLY A 330 13.57 37.06 -13.04
N HIS A 331 14.05 37.71 -12.00
CA HIS A 331 14.72 39.00 -12.05
C HIS A 331 15.79 39.15 -10.96
N VAL A 332 16.69 40.06 -11.15
CA VAL A 332 17.60 40.59 -10.13
C VAL A 332 17.35 42.06 -9.92
N VAL A 333 17.66 42.60 -8.74
CA VAL A 333 17.54 44.03 -8.45
C VAL A 333 18.96 44.60 -8.33
N GLY A 334 19.26 45.61 -9.13
CA GLY A 334 20.54 46.31 -9.08
C GLY A 334 20.78 46.92 -7.71
N ASP A 335 22.00 46.79 -7.20
CA ASP A 335 22.49 47.47 -5.98
C ASP A 335 23.48 48.59 -6.27
N GLY A 336 23.92 48.74 -7.51
CA GLY A 336 24.89 49.72 -7.97
C GLY A 336 26.35 49.30 -7.74
N GLU A 337 26.60 48.08 -7.27
CA GLU A 337 27.92 47.56 -6.90
C GLU A 337 28.29 46.29 -7.66
N HIS A 338 27.33 45.33 -7.75
CA HIS A 338 27.55 44.02 -8.36
C HIS A 338 27.03 43.95 -9.80
N ASP A 339 27.71 43.19 -10.64
CA ASP A 339 27.22 42.88 -12.00
C ASP A 339 26.04 41.89 -11.96
N VAL A 340 25.36 41.71 -13.11
CA VAL A 340 24.18 40.84 -13.19
C VAL A 340 24.51 39.40 -12.81
N ALA A 341 25.68 38.86 -13.18
CA ALA A 341 26.08 37.48 -12.86
C ALA A 341 26.27 37.31 -11.35
N GLN A 342 26.92 38.28 -10.70
CA GLN A 342 27.09 38.31 -9.23
C GLN A 342 25.74 38.45 -8.49
N LEU A 343 24.84 39.31 -9.00
CA LEU A 343 23.50 39.45 -8.43
C LEU A 343 22.68 38.17 -8.54
N ILE A 344 22.83 37.38 -9.63
CA ILE A 344 22.21 36.05 -9.75
C ILE A 344 22.75 35.12 -8.68
N GLU A 345 24.05 35.07 -8.41
CA GLU A 345 24.64 34.26 -7.36
C GLU A 345 24.17 34.68 -5.95
N ILE A 346 24.06 35.99 -5.70
CA ILE A 346 23.52 36.54 -4.47
C ILE A 346 22.06 36.07 -4.28
N VAL A 347 21.21 36.17 -5.31
CA VAL A 347 19.82 35.72 -5.27
C VAL A 347 19.75 34.20 -5.09
N ASN A 348 20.65 33.44 -5.73
CA ASN A 348 20.71 31.99 -5.62
C ASN A 348 21.25 31.49 -4.27
N SER A 349 21.90 32.35 -3.48
CA SER A 349 22.34 32.01 -2.13
C SER A 349 21.17 31.88 -1.11
N ASP A 350 19.95 32.30 -1.49
CA ASP A 350 18.75 32.11 -0.67
C ASP A 350 18.53 30.59 -0.49
N PRO A 351 18.51 30.07 0.78
CA PRO A 351 18.37 28.65 1.06
C PRO A 351 17.04 28.04 0.55
N ARG A 352 16.06 28.87 0.23
CA ARG A 352 14.80 28.47 -0.39
C ARG A 352 14.92 28.17 -1.90
N ARG A 353 16.06 28.48 -2.53
CA ARG A 353 16.30 28.23 -3.95
C ARG A 353 17.08 26.94 -4.18
N GLY A 354 16.63 26.14 -5.12
CA GLY A 354 17.25 24.86 -5.48
C GLY A 354 17.10 24.53 -6.97
N VAL A 355 17.62 23.39 -7.36
CA VAL A 355 17.51 22.87 -8.73
C VAL A 355 16.11 22.25 -8.94
N GLY A 356 15.41 22.64 -9.98
CA GLY A 356 14.08 22.09 -10.32
C GLY A 356 13.03 22.33 -9.23
N HIS A 357 12.54 21.26 -8.60
CA HIS A 357 11.53 21.32 -7.55
C HIS A 357 12.05 20.92 -6.14
N GLU A 358 13.36 20.83 -5.98
CA GLU A 358 14.04 20.48 -4.72
C GLU A 358 13.67 21.43 -3.57
N LYS A 359 13.58 22.73 -3.88
CA LYS A 359 13.24 23.77 -2.92
C LYS A 359 11.98 24.54 -3.34
N VAL A 360 11.53 25.41 -2.44
CA VAL A 360 10.35 26.27 -2.66
C VAL A 360 10.52 27.16 -3.89
N LEU A 361 11.72 27.72 -4.11
CA LEU A 361 12.07 28.56 -5.24
C LEU A 361 13.06 27.86 -6.15
N THR A 362 12.98 28.13 -7.45
CA THR A 362 13.94 27.64 -8.45
C THR A 362 15.09 28.63 -8.59
N ARG A 363 16.31 28.14 -8.79
CA ARG A 363 17.49 28.97 -9.08
C ARG A 363 17.31 29.77 -10.37
N LEU A 364 17.85 30.99 -10.41
CA LEU A 364 18.00 31.76 -11.60
C LEU A 364 19.19 31.25 -12.42
N GLU A 365 19.01 31.09 -13.73
CA GLU A 365 20.06 30.65 -14.64
C GLU A 365 20.36 31.70 -15.67
N LEU A 366 21.65 31.90 -15.95
CA LEU A 366 22.15 32.81 -17.01
C LEU A 366 22.26 32.05 -18.34
N ASP A 367 21.11 31.60 -18.84
CA ASP A 367 20.99 30.83 -20.09
C ASP A 367 20.78 31.75 -21.33
N ALA A 368 20.61 31.15 -22.50
CA ALA A 368 20.37 31.89 -23.73
C ALA A 368 19.17 32.83 -23.68
N GLN A 369 18.12 32.50 -22.91
CA GLN A 369 16.94 33.36 -22.73
C GLN A 369 17.27 34.56 -21.85
N ALA A 370 18.02 34.37 -20.76
CA ALA A 370 18.48 35.47 -19.92
C ALA A 370 19.38 36.45 -20.70
N HIS A 371 20.33 35.93 -21.47
CA HIS A 371 21.17 36.77 -22.34
C HIS A 371 20.35 37.59 -23.36
N LYS A 372 19.32 37.00 -23.97
CA LYS A 372 18.42 37.70 -24.90
C LYS A 372 17.63 38.79 -24.17
N MET A 373 17.18 38.57 -22.92
CA MET A 373 16.49 39.58 -22.12
C MET A 373 17.44 40.72 -21.74
N LEU A 374 18.67 40.41 -21.32
CA LEU A 374 19.69 41.43 -21.03
C LEU A 374 20.01 42.30 -22.25
N THR A 375 20.24 41.69 -23.40
CA THR A 375 20.50 42.40 -24.66
C THR A 375 19.36 43.37 -25.01
N ARG A 376 18.08 42.95 -24.85
CA ARG A 376 16.91 43.80 -25.05
C ARG A 376 16.85 44.98 -24.07
N ALA A 377 17.38 44.79 -22.84
CA ALA A 377 17.47 45.83 -21.83
C ALA A 377 18.71 46.72 -21.97
N GLY A 378 19.55 46.48 -22.99
CA GLY A 378 20.81 47.18 -23.22
C GLY A 378 21.90 46.81 -22.20
N LEU A 379 21.82 45.60 -21.64
CA LEU A 379 22.72 45.08 -20.62
C LEU A 379 23.42 43.81 -21.07
N THR A 380 24.52 43.47 -20.40
CA THR A 380 25.23 42.19 -20.47
C THR A 380 25.29 41.54 -19.09
N ALA A 381 25.86 40.34 -19.01
CA ALA A 381 26.06 39.65 -17.70
C ALA A 381 27.00 40.45 -16.76
N GLU A 382 27.94 41.17 -17.33
CA GLU A 382 28.96 41.98 -16.62
C GLU A 382 28.50 43.44 -16.38
N SER A 383 27.28 43.79 -16.81
CA SER A 383 26.74 45.14 -16.55
C SER A 383 26.38 45.29 -15.09
N VAL A 384 26.71 46.41 -14.47
CA VAL A 384 26.33 46.82 -13.11
C VAL A 384 25.06 47.66 -13.18
N PRO A 385 23.87 47.12 -12.84
CA PRO A 385 22.63 47.88 -12.85
C PRO A 385 22.57 48.91 -11.71
N GLU A 386 21.97 50.04 -11.98
CA GLU A 386 21.74 51.09 -10.97
C GLU A 386 20.93 50.54 -9.79
N LYS A 387 21.18 51.10 -8.61
CA LYS A 387 20.47 50.71 -7.39
C LYS A 387 18.95 50.84 -7.55
N GLY A 388 18.23 49.73 -7.26
CA GLY A 388 16.78 49.64 -7.38
C GLY A 388 16.27 49.33 -8.79
N ARG A 389 17.16 49.26 -9.82
CA ARG A 389 16.76 48.87 -11.18
C ARG A 389 16.42 47.37 -11.22
N ILE A 390 15.20 47.02 -11.60
CA ILE A 390 14.79 45.64 -11.83
C ILE A 390 15.27 45.17 -13.19
N VAL A 391 16.02 44.07 -13.24
CA VAL A 391 16.54 43.45 -14.46
C VAL A 391 15.89 42.07 -14.63
N TYR A 392 14.95 41.97 -15.57
CA TYR A 392 14.25 40.71 -15.86
C TYR A 392 15.12 39.75 -16.66
N LEU A 393 15.22 38.52 -16.23
CA LEU A 393 15.95 37.45 -16.89
C LEU A 393 15.00 36.53 -17.67
N ARG A 394 13.70 36.66 -17.44
CA ARG A 394 12.64 35.88 -18.10
C ARG A 394 11.53 36.81 -18.59
N SER A 395 10.87 36.41 -19.67
CA SER A 395 9.70 37.11 -20.21
C SER A 395 8.38 36.66 -19.62
N THR A 396 8.37 35.50 -18.94
CA THR A 396 7.18 34.91 -18.33
C THR A 396 7.37 34.69 -16.82
N ALA A 397 6.31 34.84 -16.04
CA ALA A 397 6.32 34.76 -14.59
C ALA A 397 6.20 33.31 -14.05
N ASN A 398 6.95 32.37 -14.62
CA ASN A 398 6.93 30.98 -14.19
C ASN A 398 7.87 30.75 -13.01
N LEU A 399 7.36 30.13 -11.94
CA LEU A 399 8.17 29.75 -10.77
C LEU A 399 9.26 28.73 -11.12
N SER A 400 8.98 27.82 -12.07
CA SER A 400 9.95 26.82 -12.54
C SER A 400 11.19 27.40 -13.26
N THR A 401 11.14 28.67 -13.63
CA THR A 401 12.25 29.38 -14.27
C THR A 401 12.81 30.53 -13.43
N GLY A 402 12.59 30.47 -12.11
CA GLY A 402 13.12 31.42 -11.14
C GLY A 402 12.20 32.59 -10.81
N GLY A 403 10.96 32.61 -11.33
CA GLY A 403 9.94 33.60 -10.96
C GLY A 403 9.56 33.54 -9.49
N THR A 404 8.96 34.63 -8.99
CA THR A 404 8.48 34.76 -7.62
C THR A 404 6.96 34.92 -7.57
N ALA A 405 6.37 34.69 -6.41
CA ALA A 405 4.94 34.73 -6.16
C ALA A 405 4.64 35.50 -4.87
N THR A 406 3.75 36.48 -4.92
CA THR A 406 3.27 37.21 -3.75
C THR A 406 1.80 36.91 -3.52
N ASP A 407 1.43 36.47 -2.31
CA ASP A 407 0.02 36.23 -1.95
C ASP A 407 -0.76 37.55 -1.91
N VAL A 408 -1.89 37.60 -2.61
CA VAL A 408 -2.80 38.77 -2.65
C VAL A 408 -4.26 38.37 -2.37
N THR A 409 -4.45 37.19 -1.78
CA THR A 409 -5.78 36.60 -1.54
C THR A 409 -6.70 37.47 -0.70
N ASP A 410 -6.18 38.10 0.35
CA ASP A 410 -7.00 38.87 1.28
C ASP A 410 -7.32 40.28 0.77
N VAL A 411 -6.58 40.75 -0.24
CA VAL A 411 -6.71 42.13 -0.77
C VAL A 411 -7.40 42.21 -2.14
N ILE A 412 -7.72 41.05 -2.75
CA ILE A 412 -8.39 41.01 -4.06
C ILE A 412 -9.76 41.66 -4.00
N HIS A 413 -10.06 42.55 -4.99
CA HIS A 413 -11.35 43.18 -5.06
C HIS A 413 -12.48 42.14 -5.30
N PRO A 414 -13.66 42.30 -4.67
CA PRO A 414 -14.81 41.34 -4.85
C PRO A 414 -15.22 41.13 -6.31
N ASP A 415 -15.21 42.17 -7.16
CA ASP A 415 -15.53 42.01 -8.60
C ASP A 415 -14.49 41.11 -9.31
N ASN A 416 -13.23 41.20 -8.94
CA ASN A 416 -12.17 40.36 -9.52
C ASN A 416 -12.28 38.91 -9.06
N ARG A 417 -12.71 38.70 -7.80
CA ARG A 417 -13.08 37.37 -7.27
C ARG A 417 -14.24 36.77 -8.04
N GLU A 418 -15.38 37.48 -8.11
CA GLU A 418 -16.59 37.01 -8.82
C GLU A 418 -16.29 36.71 -10.29
N MET A 419 -15.51 37.56 -10.95
CA MET A 419 -15.09 37.33 -12.34
C MET A 419 -14.37 36.00 -12.52
N ALA A 420 -13.37 35.69 -11.66
CA ALA A 420 -12.63 34.44 -11.73
C ALA A 420 -13.54 33.22 -11.45
N GLU A 421 -14.40 33.30 -10.44
CA GLU A 421 -15.35 32.23 -10.12
C GLU A 421 -16.33 31.97 -11.28
N ARG A 422 -16.86 33.05 -11.91
CA ARG A 422 -17.71 32.93 -13.09
C ARG A 422 -16.98 32.35 -14.29
N ALA A 423 -15.72 32.71 -14.52
CA ALA A 423 -14.92 32.17 -15.62
C ALA A 423 -14.72 30.65 -15.49
N VAL A 424 -14.35 30.17 -14.32
CA VAL A 424 -14.14 28.72 -14.06
C VAL A 424 -15.45 27.94 -14.20
N ARG A 425 -16.56 28.48 -13.66
CA ARG A 425 -17.89 27.85 -13.80
C ARG A 425 -18.37 27.83 -15.26
N ALA A 426 -18.05 28.87 -16.06
CA ALA A 426 -18.43 28.94 -17.47
C ALA A 426 -17.74 27.85 -18.31
N ILE A 427 -16.50 27.54 -18.00
CA ILE A 427 -15.77 26.45 -18.65
C ILE A 427 -16.16 25.07 -18.09
N GLY A 428 -16.75 25.04 -16.87
CA GLY A 428 -17.21 23.81 -16.23
C GLY A 428 -16.12 23.04 -15.50
N LEU A 429 -15.07 23.73 -15.02
CA LEU A 429 -14.01 23.12 -14.23
C LEU A 429 -14.36 23.09 -12.75
N ASP A 430 -14.04 22.00 -12.09
CA ASP A 430 -14.14 21.85 -10.65
C ASP A 430 -12.91 22.43 -9.90
N VAL A 431 -11.75 22.38 -10.54
CA VAL A 431 -10.52 23.04 -10.13
C VAL A 431 -9.99 23.82 -11.33
N GLY A 432 -9.93 25.15 -11.25
CA GLY A 432 -9.51 25.99 -12.36
C GLY A 432 -8.59 27.12 -11.92
N GLY A 433 -7.59 27.42 -12.73
CA GLY A 433 -6.67 28.56 -12.53
C GLY A 433 -6.91 29.62 -13.59
N VAL A 434 -7.28 30.83 -13.20
CA VAL A 434 -7.47 31.96 -14.09
C VAL A 434 -6.23 32.82 -14.11
N ASP A 435 -5.63 33.03 -15.28
CA ASP A 435 -4.55 34.01 -15.49
C ASP A 435 -5.17 35.37 -15.82
N PHE A 436 -4.99 36.31 -14.93
CA PHE A 436 -5.63 37.63 -14.97
C PHE A 436 -4.60 38.75 -14.91
N LEU A 437 -4.62 39.60 -15.92
CA LEU A 437 -3.81 40.83 -15.96
C LEU A 437 -4.58 42.01 -15.36
N SER A 438 -3.98 42.71 -14.39
CA SER A 438 -4.55 43.91 -13.76
C SER A 438 -3.46 44.83 -13.24
N LYS A 439 -3.66 46.14 -13.42
CA LYS A 439 -2.74 47.17 -12.88
C LYS A 439 -2.77 47.20 -11.35
N ASN A 440 -3.90 46.85 -10.74
CA ASN A 440 -4.08 46.81 -9.30
C ASN A 440 -5.18 45.81 -8.94
N ILE A 441 -4.83 44.69 -8.35
CA ILE A 441 -5.78 43.62 -7.97
C ILE A 441 -6.77 44.05 -6.89
N THR A 442 -6.45 45.12 -6.12
CA THR A 442 -7.30 45.66 -5.04
C THR A 442 -8.40 46.60 -5.57
N GLU A 443 -8.40 46.90 -6.87
CA GLU A 443 -9.43 47.66 -7.54
C GLU A 443 -10.22 46.80 -8.52
N SER A 444 -11.49 47.17 -8.74
CA SER A 444 -12.39 46.51 -9.68
C SER A 444 -11.87 46.60 -11.11
N TYR A 445 -11.79 45.47 -11.83
CA TYR A 445 -11.49 45.46 -13.25
C TYR A 445 -12.44 46.28 -14.09
N ARG A 446 -13.67 46.42 -13.62
CA ARG A 446 -14.70 47.25 -14.28
C ARG A 446 -14.35 48.74 -14.29
N LYS A 447 -13.52 49.18 -13.32
CA LYS A 447 -13.09 50.57 -13.15
C LYS A 447 -11.73 50.84 -13.81
N ILE A 448 -10.75 49.95 -13.61
CA ILE A 448 -9.39 50.23 -14.04
C ILE A 448 -8.97 49.42 -15.29
N GLY A 449 -9.88 48.56 -15.82
CA GLY A 449 -9.56 47.60 -16.84
C GLY A 449 -8.83 46.37 -16.26
N GLY A 450 -8.42 45.50 -17.18
CA GLY A 450 -7.82 44.20 -16.90
C GLY A 450 -8.55 43.10 -17.68
N GLY A 451 -7.96 41.93 -17.78
CA GLY A 451 -8.61 40.84 -18.50
C GLY A 451 -8.03 39.46 -18.25
N ILE A 452 -8.85 38.48 -18.50
CA ILE A 452 -8.50 37.05 -18.43
C ILE A 452 -7.70 36.69 -19.67
N CYS A 453 -6.48 36.21 -19.49
CA CYS A 453 -5.62 35.77 -20.60
C CYS A 453 -5.81 34.27 -20.89
N GLU A 454 -6.09 33.47 -19.85
CA GLU A 454 -6.18 32.01 -19.95
C GLU A 454 -6.93 31.43 -18.75
N VAL A 455 -7.61 30.30 -18.97
CA VAL A 455 -8.19 29.46 -17.91
C VAL A 455 -7.51 28.08 -18.00
N ASN A 456 -6.92 27.64 -16.89
CA ASN A 456 -6.13 26.42 -16.82
C ASN A 456 -6.90 25.31 -16.10
N ALA A 457 -7.04 24.13 -16.72
CA ALA A 457 -7.71 22.96 -16.17
C ALA A 457 -6.87 22.19 -15.13
N ALA A 458 -5.53 22.37 -15.15
CA ALA A 458 -4.60 21.71 -14.24
C ALA A 458 -3.69 22.74 -13.56
N PRO A 459 -4.23 23.66 -12.72
CA PRO A 459 -3.43 24.74 -12.15
C PRO A 459 -2.43 24.23 -11.14
N GLY A 460 -1.18 24.73 -11.20
CA GLY A 460 -0.16 24.42 -10.19
C GLY A 460 -0.45 25.10 -8.87
N PHE A 461 -0.28 24.38 -7.75
CA PHE A 461 -0.53 24.86 -6.39
C PHE A 461 0.69 25.50 -5.72
N ARG A 462 1.91 25.26 -6.23
CA ARG A 462 3.17 25.66 -5.59
C ARG A 462 3.20 27.14 -5.18
N MET A 463 2.73 28.03 -6.04
CA MET A 463 2.73 29.47 -5.79
C MET A 463 1.81 29.91 -4.66
N HIS A 464 0.80 29.10 -4.34
CA HIS A 464 -0.18 29.36 -3.28
C HIS A 464 0.24 28.70 -1.96
N VAL A 465 0.73 27.46 -1.99
CA VAL A 465 1.15 26.71 -0.79
C VAL A 465 2.49 27.19 -0.25
N ALA A 466 3.32 27.81 -1.12
CA ALA A 466 4.65 28.32 -0.75
C ALA A 466 4.98 29.59 -1.54
N PRO A 467 4.28 30.72 -1.29
CA PRO A 467 4.58 31.97 -1.92
C PRO A 467 5.96 32.51 -1.48
N SER A 468 6.58 33.33 -2.34
CA SER A 468 7.83 34.03 -1.99
C SER A 468 7.61 35.05 -0.90
N GLU A 469 6.44 35.70 -0.93
CA GLU A 469 6.00 36.75 0.00
C GLU A 469 4.51 36.56 0.35
N GLY A 470 4.14 36.90 1.57
CA GLY A 470 2.77 36.81 2.07
C GLY A 470 2.46 35.46 2.74
N THR A 471 1.19 35.10 2.79
CA THR A 471 0.68 33.94 3.56
C THR A 471 0.58 32.71 2.69
N ALA A 472 1.15 31.59 3.16
CA ALA A 472 0.93 30.28 2.55
C ALA A 472 -0.54 29.85 2.69
N ARG A 473 -1.15 29.41 1.61
CA ARG A 473 -2.58 29.01 1.57
C ARG A 473 -2.71 27.52 1.43
N ASP A 474 -3.52 26.91 2.28
CA ASP A 474 -3.94 25.52 2.09
C ASP A 474 -5.03 25.44 1.00
N VAL A 475 -4.60 25.28 -0.23
CA VAL A 475 -5.50 25.15 -1.39
C VAL A 475 -5.86 23.70 -1.69
N ALA A 476 -5.19 22.76 -1.03
CA ALA A 476 -5.45 21.33 -1.19
C ALA A 476 -6.66 20.85 -0.39
N ALA A 477 -6.85 21.34 0.84
CA ALA A 477 -7.98 20.97 1.67
C ALA A 477 -9.35 21.26 1.01
N PRO A 478 -9.58 22.40 0.35
CA PRO A 478 -10.81 22.63 -0.41
C PRO A 478 -11.09 21.58 -1.49
N VAL A 479 -10.05 21.11 -2.21
CA VAL A 479 -10.20 20.05 -3.22
C VAL A 479 -10.56 18.72 -2.56
N ILE A 480 -9.88 18.35 -1.48
CA ILE A 480 -10.19 17.13 -0.73
C ILE A 480 -11.60 17.20 -0.12
N ASN A 481 -12.03 18.36 0.39
CA ASN A 481 -13.38 18.55 0.92
C ASN A 481 -14.47 18.47 -0.17
N MET A 482 -14.16 18.92 -1.38
CA MET A 482 -15.03 18.75 -2.55
C MET A 482 -15.17 17.27 -2.94
N LEU A 483 -14.05 16.52 -2.98
CA LEU A 483 -14.05 15.09 -3.35
C LEU A 483 -14.68 14.22 -2.26
N PHE A 484 -14.38 14.52 -1.00
CA PHE A 484 -14.88 13.84 0.19
C PHE A 484 -15.47 14.87 1.16
N PRO A 485 -16.76 15.21 1.04
CA PRO A 485 -17.43 16.09 2.02
C PRO A 485 -17.22 15.58 3.45
N LEU A 486 -17.30 16.46 4.43
CA LEU A 486 -17.15 16.09 5.83
C LEU A 486 -18.16 14.99 6.21
N GLY A 487 -17.66 13.90 6.82
CA GLY A 487 -18.47 12.73 7.16
C GLY A 487 -18.69 11.72 6.02
N ALA A 488 -18.29 12.03 4.79
CA ALA A 488 -18.37 11.06 3.69
C ALA A 488 -17.32 9.93 3.89
N PRO A 489 -17.69 8.67 3.66
CA PRO A 489 -16.76 7.56 3.77
C PRO A 489 -15.70 7.61 2.65
N ALA A 490 -14.46 7.31 3.01
CA ALA A 490 -13.34 7.18 2.07
C ALA A 490 -12.76 5.76 2.07
N ARG A 491 -13.10 4.94 3.05
CA ARG A 491 -12.60 3.57 3.22
C ARG A 491 -13.75 2.58 3.17
N VAL A 492 -13.54 1.46 2.51
CA VAL A 492 -14.37 0.27 2.70
C VAL A 492 -13.92 -0.46 3.96
N PRO A 493 -14.81 -1.13 4.71
CA PRO A 493 -14.41 -2.00 5.81
C PRO A 493 -13.45 -3.08 5.32
N ILE A 494 -12.38 -3.34 6.10
CA ILE A 494 -11.35 -4.32 5.78
C ILE A 494 -11.27 -5.33 6.91
N ALA A 495 -11.36 -6.62 6.58
CA ALA A 495 -11.07 -7.72 7.46
C ALA A 495 -9.80 -8.46 7.00
N ALA A 496 -8.83 -8.66 7.88
CA ALA A 496 -7.62 -9.45 7.61
C ALA A 496 -7.59 -10.71 8.46
N ILE A 497 -7.19 -11.83 7.86
CA ILE A 497 -7.24 -13.15 8.49
C ILE A 497 -5.88 -13.82 8.31
N THR A 498 -5.26 -14.23 9.42
CA THR A 498 -4.05 -15.06 9.41
C THR A 498 -4.19 -16.26 10.34
N GLY A 499 -3.24 -17.15 10.28
CA GLY A 499 -3.17 -18.38 11.08
C GLY A 499 -2.32 -19.41 10.35
N THR A 500 -2.00 -20.52 10.97
CA THR A 500 -1.38 -21.65 10.28
C THR A 500 -2.43 -22.36 9.41
N ASN A 501 -3.56 -22.73 10.00
CA ASN A 501 -4.65 -23.46 9.33
C ASN A 501 -5.97 -22.66 9.40
N GLY A 502 -6.92 -22.95 8.50
CA GLY A 502 -8.28 -22.41 8.51
C GLY A 502 -8.45 -21.07 7.76
N LYS A 503 -7.39 -20.35 7.41
CA LYS A 503 -7.42 -19.02 6.78
C LYS A 503 -8.38 -18.92 5.59
N THR A 504 -8.15 -19.74 4.58
CA THR A 504 -8.94 -19.73 3.33
C THR A 504 -10.41 -20.03 3.57
N THR A 505 -10.70 -21.02 4.40
CA THR A 505 -12.09 -21.40 4.73
C THR A 505 -12.79 -20.28 5.47
N THR A 506 -12.16 -19.70 6.50
CA THR A 506 -12.71 -18.56 7.27
C THR A 506 -12.89 -17.33 6.38
N ALA A 507 -11.93 -17.02 5.51
CA ALA A 507 -12.02 -15.88 4.60
C ALA A 507 -13.18 -16.05 3.59
N ARG A 508 -13.34 -17.26 3.04
CA ARG A 508 -14.45 -17.57 2.13
C ARG A 508 -15.80 -17.55 2.84
N MET A 509 -15.90 -18.11 4.05
CA MET A 509 -17.10 -17.99 4.89
C MET A 509 -17.44 -16.52 5.13
N LEU A 510 -16.49 -15.72 5.59
CA LEU A 510 -16.72 -14.30 5.86
C LEU A 510 -17.17 -13.54 4.61
N ALA A 511 -16.51 -13.77 3.47
CA ALA A 511 -16.92 -13.16 2.19
C ALA A 511 -18.35 -13.58 1.79
N HIS A 512 -18.73 -14.84 2.02
CA HIS A 512 -20.10 -15.31 1.81
C HIS A 512 -21.10 -14.63 2.76
N LEU A 513 -20.78 -14.49 4.05
CA LEU A 513 -21.62 -13.78 5.04
C LEU A 513 -21.85 -12.32 4.62
N THR A 514 -20.80 -11.63 4.17
CA THR A 514 -20.91 -10.23 3.72
C THR A 514 -21.72 -10.12 2.44
N LYS A 515 -21.57 -11.06 1.51
CA LYS A 515 -22.40 -11.13 0.29
C LYS A 515 -23.89 -11.36 0.63
N MET A 516 -24.20 -12.27 1.56
CA MET A 516 -25.56 -12.49 2.03
C MET A 516 -26.15 -11.28 2.75
N ALA A 517 -25.33 -10.39 3.28
CA ALA A 517 -25.74 -9.11 3.86
C ALA A 517 -25.95 -8.00 2.81
N GLY A 518 -25.72 -8.28 1.52
CA GLY A 518 -25.91 -7.35 0.41
C GLY A 518 -24.69 -6.52 0.06
N PHE A 519 -23.51 -6.86 0.58
CA PHE A 519 -22.25 -6.22 0.20
C PHE A 519 -21.64 -6.90 -1.03
N THR A 520 -20.81 -6.16 -1.76
CA THR A 520 -19.95 -6.67 -2.84
C THR A 520 -18.56 -6.94 -2.27
N PRO A 521 -18.23 -8.18 -1.85
CA PRO A 521 -16.94 -8.48 -1.25
C PRO A 521 -15.83 -8.58 -2.28
N GLY A 522 -14.68 -7.97 -1.96
CA GLY A 522 -13.40 -8.29 -2.55
C GLY A 522 -12.65 -9.26 -1.63
N LEU A 523 -12.22 -10.40 -2.15
CA LEU A 523 -11.59 -11.47 -1.38
C LEU A 523 -10.24 -11.85 -1.96
N THR A 524 -9.21 -11.97 -1.12
CA THR A 524 -7.92 -12.56 -1.47
C THR A 524 -7.74 -13.91 -0.79
N THR A 525 -7.22 -14.88 -1.53
CA THR A 525 -6.94 -16.24 -1.01
C THR A 525 -5.68 -16.83 -1.64
N THR A 526 -5.26 -18.00 -1.16
CA THR A 526 -4.15 -18.79 -1.73
C THR A 526 -4.41 -19.28 -3.16
N ASP A 527 -5.62 -19.25 -3.66
CA ASP A 527 -5.99 -19.69 -5.02
C ASP A 527 -6.44 -18.56 -5.95
N GLY A 528 -6.59 -17.33 -5.44
CA GLY A 528 -6.89 -16.19 -6.29
C GLY A 528 -7.44 -14.95 -5.59
N VAL A 529 -7.73 -13.94 -6.43
CA VAL A 529 -8.54 -12.76 -6.09
C VAL A 529 -9.96 -12.97 -6.61
N TYR A 530 -10.96 -12.66 -5.80
CA TYR A 530 -12.37 -12.76 -6.12
C TYR A 530 -13.08 -11.43 -5.89
N ILE A 531 -13.87 -10.99 -6.86
CA ILE A 531 -14.78 -9.85 -6.75
C ILE A 531 -16.20 -10.37 -6.85
N ASP A 532 -17.02 -10.10 -5.86
CA ASP A 532 -18.40 -10.61 -5.76
C ASP A 532 -18.53 -12.14 -5.98
N GLY A 533 -17.54 -12.91 -5.51
CA GLY A 533 -17.50 -14.37 -5.69
C GLY A 533 -16.97 -14.84 -7.05
N GLN A 534 -16.69 -13.95 -8.00
CA GLN A 534 -16.07 -14.27 -9.27
C GLN A 534 -14.56 -14.18 -9.18
N ARG A 535 -13.83 -15.25 -9.57
CA ARG A 535 -12.37 -15.23 -9.58
C ARG A 535 -11.84 -14.39 -10.74
N THR A 536 -11.17 -13.28 -10.41
CA THR A 536 -10.57 -12.36 -11.38
C THR A 536 -9.09 -12.66 -11.65
N VAL A 537 -8.37 -13.14 -10.64
CA VAL A 537 -6.94 -13.51 -10.76
C VAL A 537 -6.72 -14.86 -10.11
N GLN A 538 -5.94 -15.73 -10.75
CA GLN A 538 -5.58 -17.05 -10.24
C GLN A 538 -4.13 -17.04 -9.70
N GLY A 539 -3.90 -17.70 -8.57
CA GLY A 539 -2.59 -17.89 -7.94
C GLY A 539 -2.60 -17.58 -6.45
N ASP A 540 -1.45 -17.70 -5.79
CA ASP A 540 -1.32 -17.30 -4.38
C ASP A 540 -1.39 -15.77 -4.25
N MET A 541 -2.54 -15.30 -3.78
CA MET A 541 -2.90 -13.90 -3.67
C MET A 541 -3.05 -13.46 -2.20
N THR A 542 -2.18 -13.96 -1.32
CA THR A 542 -2.21 -13.68 0.13
C THR A 542 -1.21 -12.59 0.56
N GLY A 543 -0.71 -11.79 -0.38
CA GLY A 543 0.28 -10.74 -0.16
C GLY A 543 -0.25 -9.32 -0.40
N PRO A 544 0.63 -8.28 -0.27
CA PRO A 544 0.22 -6.89 -0.37
C PRO A 544 -0.26 -6.46 -1.75
N VAL A 545 0.23 -7.09 -2.82
CA VAL A 545 -0.19 -6.75 -4.19
C VAL A 545 -1.67 -7.06 -4.40
N SER A 546 -2.12 -8.23 -3.95
CA SER A 546 -3.52 -8.63 -4.07
C SER A 546 -4.46 -7.81 -3.18
N ALA A 547 -4.02 -7.41 -1.98
CA ALA A 547 -4.75 -6.48 -1.15
C ALA A 547 -5.00 -5.15 -1.88
N ARG A 548 -3.96 -4.60 -2.53
CA ARG A 548 -4.07 -3.39 -3.35
C ARG A 548 -5.00 -3.58 -4.56
N MET A 549 -4.94 -4.74 -5.24
CA MET A 549 -5.86 -5.06 -6.36
C MET A 549 -7.32 -4.98 -5.92
N VAL A 550 -7.64 -5.61 -4.77
CA VAL A 550 -9.00 -5.56 -4.21
C VAL A 550 -9.42 -4.13 -3.90
N LEU A 551 -8.58 -3.36 -3.19
CA LEU A 551 -8.92 -1.99 -2.77
C LEU A 551 -8.96 -0.99 -3.93
N ALA A 552 -8.34 -1.31 -5.06
CA ALA A 552 -8.40 -0.51 -6.27
C ALA A 552 -9.65 -0.78 -7.12
N ASP A 553 -10.37 -1.89 -6.87
CA ASP A 553 -11.59 -2.22 -7.63
C ASP A 553 -12.76 -1.32 -7.18
N PRO A 554 -13.38 -0.54 -8.11
CA PRO A 554 -14.45 0.40 -7.75
C PRO A 554 -15.78 -0.25 -7.38
N GLN A 555 -15.95 -1.55 -7.58
CA GLN A 555 -17.19 -2.25 -7.27
C GLN A 555 -17.29 -2.69 -5.81
N ILE A 556 -16.14 -2.95 -5.16
CA ILE A 556 -16.15 -3.48 -3.80
C ILE A 556 -16.61 -2.46 -2.77
N ASP A 557 -17.34 -2.93 -1.79
CA ASP A 557 -17.74 -2.15 -0.62
C ASP A 557 -17.34 -2.80 0.71
N ILE A 558 -16.65 -3.96 0.66
CA ILE A 558 -15.99 -4.61 1.77
C ILE A 558 -14.82 -5.46 1.27
N ALA A 559 -13.71 -5.50 2.00
CA ALA A 559 -12.54 -6.31 1.66
C ALA A 559 -12.28 -7.39 2.72
N VAL A 560 -12.06 -8.63 2.27
CA VAL A 560 -11.67 -9.77 3.10
C VAL A 560 -10.31 -10.27 2.60
N LEU A 561 -9.27 -10.08 3.43
CA LEU A 561 -7.88 -10.30 3.05
C LEU A 561 -7.31 -11.52 3.79
N GLU A 562 -7.18 -12.66 3.10
CA GLU A 562 -6.33 -13.73 3.62
C GLU A 562 -4.87 -13.28 3.60
N THR A 563 -4.21 -13.33 4.76
CA THR A 563 -2.84 -12.85 4.95
C THR A 563 -1.94 -14.00 5.40
N ALA A 564 -1.08 -14.46 4.50
CA ALA A 564 -0.17 -15.56 4.78
C ALA A 564 1.19 -15.06 5.29
N ARG A 565 1.85 -15.89 6.13
CA ARG A 565 3.22 -15.68 6.62
C ARG A 565 4.19 -15.27 5.52
N GLY A 566 4.15 -15.96 4.37
CA GLY A 566 5.06 -15.70 3.27
C GLY A 566 4.95 -14.28 2.69
N GLY A 567 3.73 -13.72 2.64
CA GLY A 567 3.47 -12.34 2.25
C GLY A 567 4.05 -11.35 3.25
N LEU A 568 3.74 -11.54 4.55
CA LEU A 568 4.22 -10.70 5.64
C LEU A 568 5.75 -10.63 5.71
N LEU A 569 6.43 -11.77 5.58
CA LEU A 569 7.90 -11.84 5.63
C LEU A 569 8.60 -11.26 4.39
N ARG A 570 7.94 -11.29 3.23
CA ARG A 570 8.54 -10.78 1.99
C ARG A 570 8.33 -9.29 1.78
N ALA A 571 7.17 -8.78 2.15
CA ALA A 571 6.76 -7.43 1.76
C ALA A 571 5.81 -6.73 2.76
N GLY A 572 5.50 -7.34 3.90
CA GLY A 572 4.58 -6.78 4.89
C GLY A 572 3.11 -6.83 4.46
N MET A 573 2.28 -6.03 5.11
CA MET A 573 0.87 -5.87 4.77
C MET A 573 0.68 -4.86 3.64
N GLY A 574 -0.35 -5.06 2.81
CA GLY A 574 -0.73 -4.13 1.74
C GLY A 574 -1.60 -2.96 2.21
N VAL A 575 -1.93 -2.92 3.48
CA VAL A 575 -2.77 -1.90 4.14
C VAL A 575 -2.17 -1.52 5.47
N ASN A 576 -2.30 -0.25 5.86
CA ASN A 576 -1.76 0.25 7.12
C ASN A 576 -2.67 -0.07 8.32
N GLU A 577 -3.97 -0.22 8.08
CA GLU A 577 -4.99 -0.47 9.08
C GLU A 577 -6.06 -1.41 8.54
N VAL A 578 -6.65 -2.22 9.42
CA VAL A 578 -7.83 -3.04 9.14
C VAL A 578 -8.89 -2.80 10.21
N ASN A 579 -10.17 -2.88 9.84
CA ASN A 579 -11.24 -2.77 10.84
C ASN A 579 -11.24 -3.97 11.76
N VAL A 580 -11.10 -5.18 11.21
CA VAL A 580 -11.09 -6.42 11.97
C VAL A 580 -9.89 -7.26 11.58
N GLY A 581 -9.04 -7.56 12.55
CA GLY A 581 -7.90 -8.47 12.40
C GLY A 581 -8.15 -9.78 13.14
N ALA A 582 -7.89 -10.93 12.51
CA ALA A 582 -8.07 -12.23 13.14
C ALA A 582 -6.83 -13.12 13.04
N VAL A 583 -6.50 -13.80 14.15
CA VAL A 583 -5.47 -14.85 14.19
C VAL A 583 -6.10 -16.15 14.66
N LEU A 584 -6.13 -17.14 13.76
CA LEU A 584 -6.85 -18.39 13.99
C LEU A 584 -6.06 -19.37 14.88
N ASN A 585 -4.77 -19.54 14.61
CA ASN A 585 -3.88 -20.43 15.34
C ASN A 585 -2.42 -20.23 14.93
N VAL A 586 -1.49 -20.69 15.79
CA VAL A 586 -0.05 -20.75 15.53
C VAL A 586 0.43 -22.18 15.76
N GLN A 587 0.70 -22.90 14.68
CA GLN A 587 1.15 -24.29 14.71
C GLN A 587 2.44 -24.44 13.92
N ALA A 588 3.20 -25.52 14.19
CA ALA A 588 4.45 -25.79 13.48
C ALA A 588 4.20 -26.00 11.98
N ASP A 589 4.61 -25.03 11.20
CA ASP A 589 4.57 -25.06 9.74
C ASP A 589 5.57 -24.05 9.19
N HIS A 590 6.35 -24.47 8.18
CA HIS A 590 7.41 -23.66 7.58
C HIS A 590 8.52 -23.19 8.56
N LEU A 591 8.75 -23.86 9.68
CA LEU A 591 9.87 -23.57 10.57
C LEU A 591 11.21 -23.90 9.87
N GLY A 592 12.27 -23.17 10.22
CA GLY A 592 13.58 -23.27 9.56
C GLY A 592 13.69 -22.49 8.25
N LEU A 593 12.65 -21.77 7.82
CA LEU A 593 12.65 -21.00 6.58
C LEU A 593 12.62 -19.49 6.87
N LYS A 594 13.52 -18.74 6.20
CA LYS A 594 13.60 -17.26 6.28
C LYS A 594 13.79 -16.73 7.70
N GLY A 595 14.61 -17.42 8.51
CA GLY A 595 14.96 -17.00 9.86
C GLY A 595 13.84 -17.15 10.89
N ILE A 596 12.80 -17.93 10.59
CA ILE A 596 11.73 -18.26 11.53
C ILE A 596 11.90 -19.72 11.96
N ASP A 597 12.46 -19.93 13.14
CA ASP A 597 12.87 -21.24 13.63
C ASP A 597 11.97 -21.74 14.76
N THR A 598 11.26 -20.83 15.46
CA THR A 598 10.42 -21.16 16.60
C THR A 598 8.95 -20.75 16.39
N LEU A 599 8.07 -21.29 17.22
CA LEU A 599 6.63 -20.92 17.21
C LEU A 599 6.40 -19.49 17.68
N GLU A 600 7.22 -18.99 18.60
CA GLU A 600 7.15 -17.63 19.11
C GLU A 600 7.47 -16.63 17.98
N GLN A 601 8.54 -16.84 17.23
CA GLN A 601 8.87 -16.03 16.06
C GLN A 601 7.76 -16.08 15.00
N LEU A 602 7.14 -17.26 14.80
CA LEU A 602 5.99 -17.38 13.90
C LEU A 602 4.77 -16.62 14.42
N ALA A 603 4.56 -16.60 15.74
CA ALA A 603 3.52 -15.82 16.38
C ALA A 603 3.73 -14.32 16.19
N GLU A 604 4.96 -13.80 16.34
CA GLU A 604 5.31 -12.40 16.08
C GLU A 604 4.95 -11.97 14.65
N VAL A 605 5.26 -12.79 13.65
CA VAL A 605 4.87 -12.51 12.25
C VAL A 605 3.36 -12.40 12.08
N LYS A 606 2.59 -13.30 12.70
CA LYS A 606 1.12 -13.31 12.58
C LYS A 606 0.46 -12.20 13.40
N ARG A 607 1.08 -11.80 14.49
CA ARG A 607 0.62 -10.73 15.39
C ARG A 607 0.41 -9.41 14.67
N ILE A 608 1.19 -9.11 13.63
CA ILE A 608 1.07 -7.89 12.82
C ILE A 608 -0.39 -7.63 12.40
N VAL A 609 -1.15 -8.69 12.06
CA VAL A 609 -2.55 -8.55 11.60
C VAL A 609 -3.47 -7.96 12.67
N VAL A 610 -3.24 -8.27 13.94
CA VAL A 610 -4.04 -7.73 15.04
C VAL A 610 -3.46 -6.46 15.66
N GLU A 611 -2.18 -6.18 15.45
CA GLU A 611 -1.57 -4.90 15.82
C GLU A 611 -2.10 -3.73 14.99
N VAL A 612 -2.50 -3.98 13.72
CA VAL A 612 -3.07 -2.98 12.83
C VAL A 612 -4.61 -2.95 12.82
N ALA A 613 -5.26 -3.75 13.67
CA ALA A 613 -6.70 -3.76 13.82
C ALA A 613 -7.17 -2.52 14.61
N THR A 614 -8.18 -1.82 14.08
CA THR A 614 -8.71 -0.59 14.71
C THR A 614 -9.99 -0.81 15.48
N ASP A 615 -10.89 -1.66 14.99
CA ASP A 615 -12.21 -1.85 15.62
C ASP A 615 -12.27 -3.12 16.48
N CYS A 616 -11.77 -4.23 15.97
CA CYS A 616 -11.77 -5.49 16.71
C CYS A 616 -10.60 -6.41 16.36
N ALA A 617 -9.93 -6.96 17.38
CA ALA A 617 -9.02 -8.08 17.27
C ALA A 617 -9.74 -9.37 17.66
N VAL A 618 -9.82 -10.33 16.73
CA VAL A 618 -10.48 -11.64 16.95
C VAL A 618 -9.42 -12.70 17.15
N LEU A 619 -9.35 -13.27 18.34
CA LEU A 619 -8.26 -14.10 18.83
C LEU A 619 -8.74 -15.48 19.30
N ASN A 620 -8.02 -16.52 18.95
CA ASN A 620 -8.24 -17.87 19.46
C ASN A 620 -7.78 -17.98 20.92
N ALA A 621 -8.72 -18.13 21.84
CA ALA A 621 -8.38 -18.31 23.25
C ALA A 621 -7.82 -19.71 23.56
N ASP A 622 -8.13 -20.71 22.72
CA ASP A 622 -7.65 -22.08 22.88
C ASP A 622 -6.19 -22.27 22.43
N ASP A 623 -5.58 -21.25 21.81
CA ASP A 623 -4.16 -21.23 21.40
C ASP A 623 -3.38 -20.24 22.27
N PRO A 624 -2.46 -20.72 23.12
CA PRO A 624 -1.74 -19.87 24.08
C PRO A 624 -0.92 -18.75 23.43
N LEU A 625 -0.33 -19.00 22.24
CA LEU A 625 0.44 -17.99 21.51
C LEU A 625 -0.45 -16.90 20.91
N VAL A 626 -1.64 -17.29 20.41
CA VAL A 626 -2.62 -16.34 19.91
C VAL A 626 -3.22 -15.52 21.07
N LEU A 627 -3.49 -16.17 22.20
CA LEU A 627 -4.04 -15.50 23.38
C LEU A 627 -3.13 -14.36 23.88
N LYS A 628 -1.80 -14.56 23.88
CA LYS A 628 -0.80 -13.55 24.25
C LYS A 628 -0.88 -12.31 23.35
N MET A 629 -1.33 -12.44 22.10
CA MET A 629 -1.41 -11.32 21.16
C MET A 629 -2.40 -10.23 21.60
N SER A 630 -3.30 -10.54 22.53
CA SER A 630 -4.23 -9.56 23.10
C SER A 630 -3.53 -8.40 23.80
N GLY A 631 -2.30 -8.57 24.27
CA GLY A 631 -1.47 -7.52 24.87
C GLY A 631 -0.92 -6.49 23.89
N TYR A 632 -0.87 -6.81 22.59
CA TYR A 632 -0.21 -6.01 21.58
C TYR A 632 -1.16 -5.28 20.64
N THR A 633 -2.46 -5.54 20.71
CA THR A 633 -3.46 -4.86 19.87
C THR A 633 -3.96 -3.57 20.52
N GLU A 634 -4.15 -2.54 19.68
CA GLU A 634 -4.78 -1.27 20.04
C GLU A 634 -6.25 -1.19 19.59
N ALA A 635 -6.79 -2.29 19.06
CA ALA A 635 -8.18 -2.34 18.63
C ALA A 635 -9.14 -1.96 19.79
N LYS A 636 -10.23 -1.27 19.45
CA LYS A 636 -11.26 -0.84 20.43
C LYS A 636 -11.89 -2.01 21.18
N ASN A 637 -11.94 -3.18 20.53
CA ASN A 637 -12.53 -4.38 21.11
C ASN A 637 -11.60 -5.57 20.92
N ILE A 638 -11.65 -6.50 21.85
CA ILE A 638 -11.06 -7.83 21.73
C ILE A 638 -12.21 -8.84 21.75
N CYS A 639 -12.25 -9.74 20.76
CA CYS A 639 -13.22 -10.82 20.69
C CYS A 639 -12.48 -12.16 20.77
N TYR A 640 -12.66 -12.88 21.88
CA TYR A 640 -12.11 -14.22 22.01
C TYR A 640 -13.03 -15.27 21.41
N VAL A 641 -12.42 -16.20 20.64
CA VAL A 641 -13.12 -17.38 20.12
C VAL A 641 -12.63 -18.61 20.86
N THR A 642 -13.53 -19.43 21.39
CA THR A 642 -13.18 -20.66 22.10
C THR A 642 -14.18 -21.77 21.85
N LEU A 643 -13.67 -22.98 21.64
CA LEU A 643 -14.48 -24.22 21.65
C LEU A 643 -14.75 -24.73 23.08
N ASN A 644 -13.99 -24.23 24.07
CA ASN A 644 -14.14 -24.62 25.47
C ASN A 644 -15.09 -23.67 26.24
N PRO A 645 -16.31 -24.09 26.56
CA PRO A 645 -17.26 -23.23 27.29
C PRO A 645 -16.79 -22.87 28.71
N GLU A 646 -15.85 -23.62 29.27
CA GLU A 646 -15.30 -23.43 30.61
C GLU A 646 -13.99 -22.62 30.62
N HIS A 647 -13.59 -22.03 29.49
CA HIS A 647 -12.34 -21.29 29.41
C HIS A 647 -12.33 -20.09 30.37
N MET A 648 -11.53 -20.16 31.44
CA MET A 648 -11.56 -19.24 32.57
C MET A 648 -11.39 -17.77 32.15
N LEU A 649 -10.35 -17.47 31.30
CA LEU A 649 -10.11 -16.10 30.87
C LEU A 649 -11.29 -15.56 30.04
N VAL A 650 -11.86 -16.37 29.13
CA VAL A 650 -13.00 -15.93 28.30
C VAL A 650 -14.23 -15.66 29.17
N ARG A 651 -14.48 -16.48 30.18
CA ARG A 651 -15.59 -16.23 31.14
C ARG A 651 -15.40 -14.93 31.93
N GLU A 652 -14.19 -14.67 32.41
CA GLU A 652 -13.85 -13.39 33.06
C GLU A 652 -13.93 -12.19 32.10
N HIS A 653 -13.50 -12.38 30.85
CA HIS A 653 -13.61 -11.39 29.82
C HIS A 653 -15.08 -11.02 29.52
N ILE A 654 -15.95 -12.01 29.37
CA ILE A 654 -17.41 -11.81 29.22
C ILE A 654 -17.98 -11.08 30.43
N ARG A 655 -17.62 -11.48 31.65
CA ARG A 655 -18.08 -10.82 32.89
C ARG A 655 -17.63 -9.36 32.99
N ALA A 656 -16.48 -9.05 32.41
CA ALA A 656 -15.96 -7.70 32.32
C ALA A 656 -16.59 -6.86 31.17
N GLY A 657 -17.54 -7.44 30.39
CA GLY A 657 -18.19 -6.79 29.27
C GLY A 657 -17.46 -6.95 27.94
N GLY A 658 -16.43 -7.77 27.88
CA GLY A 658 -15.68 -8.02 26.62
C GLY A 658 -16.47 -8.90 25.65
N ARG A 659 -16.08 -8.86 24.36
CA ARG A 659 -16.70 -9.66 23.31
C ARG A 659 -16.13 -11.07 23.26
N ALA A 660 -16.99 -12.05 23.00
CA ALA A 660 -16.57 -13.42 22.77
C ALA A 660 -17.50 -14.16 21.80
N CYS A 661 -16.96 -15.23 21.20
CA CYS A 661 -17.74 -16.23 20.47
C CYS A 661 -17.42 -17.60 21.07
N GLY A 662 -18.39 -18.17 21.77
CA GLY A 662 -18.25 -19.43 22.46
C GLY A 662 -19.13 -20.53 21.89
N LEU A 663 -18.83 -21.78 22.26
CA LEU A 663 -19.63 -22.95 21.94
C LEU A 663 -20.36 -23.40 23.18
N GLU A 664 -21.68 -23.43 23.16
CA GLU A 664 -22.51 -23.86 24.28
C GLU A 664 -23.14 -25.21 24.00
N ALA A 665 -23.09 -26.10 24.96
CA ALA A 665 -23.81 -27.38 24.91
C ALA A 665 -25.31 -27.18 25.19
N GLY A 666 -26.18 -27.81 24.41
CA GLY A 666 -27.61 -27.81 24.58
C GLY A 666 -28.25 -29.13 24.17
N VAL A 667 -29.55 -29.25 24.36
CA VAL A 667 -30.31 -30.50 24.09
C VAL A 667 -30.25 -30.91 22.59
N ASN A 668 -30.02 -29.97 21.67
CA ASN A 668 -29.98 -30.27 20.25
C ASN A 668 -28.53 -30.23 19.69
N GLY A 669 -27.51 -30.41 20.51
CA GLY A 669 -26.11 -30.36 20.15
C GLY A 669 -25.42 -29.07 20.65
N HIS A 670 -24.49 -28.51 19.84
CA HIS A 670 -23.75 -27.32 20.24
C HIS A 670 -24.27 -26.08 19.53
N MET A 671 -24.43 -25.00 20.30
CA MET A 671 -24.83 -23.67 19.82
C MET A 671 -23.63 -22.76 19.75
N ILE A 672 -23.42 -22.12 18.59
CA ILE A 672 -22.51 -20.97 18.50
C ILE A 672 -23.21 -19.78 19.13
N THR A 673 -22.57 -19.15 20.12
CA THR A 673 -23.12 -18.03 20.88
C THR A 673 -22.13 -16.86 20.84
N LEU A 674 -22.64 -15.67 20.53
CA LEU A 674 -21.91 -14.41 20.62
C LEU A 674 -22.21 -13.71 21.93
N TYR A 675 -21.20 -13.10 22.52
CA TYR A 675 -21.30 -12.26 23.71
C TYR A 675 -20.79 -10.85 23.33
N ASP A 676 -21.57 -9.85 23.69
CA ASP A 676 -21.20 -8.45 23.47
C ASP A 676 -21.71 -7.62 24.66
N HIS A 677 -20.80 -7.09 25.45
CA HIS A 677 -21.10 -6.45 26.72
C HIS A 677 -21.95 -7.41 27.62
N ASN A 678 -23.13 -7.03 27.99
CA ASN A 678 -24.03 -7.86 28.80
C ASN A 678 -25.03 -8.71 27.97
N SER A 679 -24.87 -8.72 26.65
CA SER A 679 -25.75 -9.43 25.72
C SER A 679 -25.25 -10.85 25.48
N HIS A 680 -26.14 -11.82 25.68
CA HIS A 680 -25.98 -13.24 25.33
C HIS A 680 -26.80 -13.51 24.09
N ILE A 681 -26.13 -13.83 22.96
CA ILE A 681 -26.73 -13.88 21.62
C ILE A 681 -26.54 -15.29 21.03
N PRO A 682 -27.47 -16.24 21.27
CA PRO A 682 -27.46 -17.53 20.59
C PRO A 682 -27.57 -17.32 19.07
N LEU A 683 -26.58 -17.79 18.31
CA LEU A 683 -26.51 -17.51 16.90
C LEU A 683 -27.10 -18.64 16.05
N LEU A 684 -26.50 -19.84 16.11
CA LEU A 684 -26.90 -20.97 15.28
C LEU A 684 -26.34 -22.28 15.82
N TRP A 685 -27.15 -23.35 15.74
CA TRP A 685 -26.71 -24.71 16.03
C TRP A 685 -25.66 -25.16 15.02
N THR A 686 -24.59 -25.82 15.47
CA THR A 686 -23.46 -26.25 14.60
C THR A 686 -23.91 -27.24 13.51
N HIS A 687 -24.85 -28.14 13.81
CA HIS A 687 -25.37 -29.11 12.86
C HIS A 687 -26.19 -28.48 11.72
N LEU A 688 -26.60 -27.23 11.84
CA LEU A 688 -27.31 -26.51 10.78
C LEU A 688 -26.35 -25.81 9.79
N ILE A 689 -25.04 -25.91 10.01
CA ILE A 689 -24.01 -25.36 9.14
C ILE A 689 -23.47 -26.50 8.26
N PRO A 690 -23.77 -26.51 6.93
CA PRO A 690 -23.40 -27.63 6.06
C PRO A 690 -21.89 -27.93 6.07
N ALA A 691 -21.07 -26.88 6.10
CA ALA A 691 -19.61 -27.02 6.12
C ALA A 691 -19.06 -27.71 7.38
N THR A 692 -19.89 -27.91 8.43
CA THR A 692 -19.46 -28.61 9.66
C THR A 692 -19.74 -30.10 9.66
N LEU A 693 -20.39 -30.62 8.62
CA LEU A 693 -20.84 -32.02 8.53
C LEU A 693 -21.61 -32.43 9.81
N GLU A 694 -22.73 -31.76 10.04
CA GLU A 694 -23.57 -31.97 11.25
C GLU A 694 -22.83 -31.67 12.60
N GLY A 695 -21.84 -30.76 12.58
CA GLY A 695 -21.04 -30.44 13.74
C GLY A 695 -19.85 -31.39 13.99
N ARG A 696 -19.66 -32.43 13.18
CA ARG A 696 -18.56 -33.40 13.32
C ARG A 696 -17.19 -32.82 12.96
N ALA A 697 -17.16 -31.86 12.03
CA ALA A 697 -15.93 -31.16 11.61
C ALA A 697 -15.66 -29.98 12.56
N THR A 698 -15.10 -30.21 13.73
CA THR A 698 -14.87 -29.23 14.79
C THR A 698 -13.99 -28.06 14.33
N HIS A 699 -13.03 -28.30 13.47
CA HIS A 699 -12.22 -27.23 12.87
C HIS A 699 -13.06 -26.26 12.02
N ASN A 700 -14.06 -26.76 11.27
CA ASN A 700 -14.97 -25.90 10.53
C ASN A 700 -16.03 -25.25 11.44
N VAL A 701 -16.36 -25.85 12.59
CA VAL A 701 -17.12 -25.15 13.63
C VAL A 701 -16.33 -23.93 14.12
N GLN A 702 -15.03 -24.10 14.42
CA GLN A 702 -14.17 -22.99 14.84
C GLN A 702 -14.02 -21.94 13.73
N ASN A 703 -13.81 -22.36 12.46
CA ASN A 703 -13.76 -21.43 11.31
C ASN A 703 -15.07 -20.63 11.19
N ALA A 704 -16.24 -21.26 11.37
CA ALA A 704 -17.54 -20.60 11.35
C ALA A 704 -17.71 -19.61 12.53
N MET A 705 -17.21 -19.95 13.72
CA MET A 705 -17.19 -19.05 14.87
C MET A 705 -16.34 -17.82 14.61
N PHE A 706 -15.15 -17.98 14.01
CA PHE A 706 -14.32 -16.85 13.59
C PHE A 706 -15.01 -15.99 12.55
N ALA A 707 -15.58 -16.60 11.50
CA ALA A 707 -16.30 -15.86 10.46
C ALA A 707 -17.49 -15.10 11.05
N ALA A 708 -18.24 -15.70 11.97
CA ALA A 708 -19.35 -15.05 12.66
C ALA A 708 -18.90 -13.89 13.56
N ALA A 709 -17.84 -14.10 14.37
CA ALA A 709 -17.27 -13.07 15.25
C ALA A 709 -16.75 -11.85 14.44
N MET A 710 -16.07 -12.13 13.32
CA MET A 710 -15.58 -11.08 12.41
C MET A 710 -16.74 -10.34 11.73
N ALA A 711 -17.73 -11.05 11.19
CA ALA A 711 -18.91 -10.46 10.57
C ALA A 711 -19.68 -9.57 11.55
N PHE A 712 -19.89 -10.05 12.79
CA PHE A 712 -20.51 -9.28 13.85
C PHE A 712 -19.70 -8.02 14.19
N SER A 713 -18.38 -8.13 14.26
CA SER A 713 -17.48 -6.99 14.53
C SER A 713 -17.43 -5.98 13.38
N LEU A 714 -17.74 -6.39 12.16
CA LEU A 714 -17.93 -5.52 10.99
C LEU A 714 -19.33 -4.88 10.92
N GLY A 715 -20.21 -5.17 11.92
CA GLY A 715 -21.57 -4.62 11.96
C GLY A 715 -22.57 -5.35 11.06
N ILE A 716 -22.27 -6.55 10.59
CA ILE A 716 -23.20 -7.36 9.79
C ILE A 716 -24.36 -7.82 10.69
N LYS A 717 -25.59 -7.70 10.19
CA LYS A 717 -26.80 -8.09 10.90
C LYS A 717 -26.82 -9.58 11.20
N LEU A 718 -27.28 -9.95 12.40
CA LEU A 718 -27.32 -11.35 12.87
C LEU A 718 -28.07 -12.29 11.93
N ASP A 719 -29.17 -11.84 11.33
CA ASP A 719 -29.92 -12.68 10.40
C ASP A 719 -29.15 -12.99 9.12
N ALA A 720 -28.37 -12.04 8.60
CA ALA A 720 -27.49 -12.27 7.46
C ALA A 720 -26.35 -13.26 7.82
N ILE A 721 -25.80 -13.14 9.05
CA ILE A 721 -24.79 -14.09 9.56
C ILE A 721 -25.40 -15.50 9.66
N ARG A 722 -26.58 -15.65 10.26
CA ARG A 722 -27.30 -16.93 10.38
C ARG A 722 -27.59 -17.55 9.01
N GLN A 723 -28.11 -16.76 8.08
CA GLN A 723 -28.42 -17.22 6.74
C GLN A 723 -27.17 -17.61 5.98
N GLY A 724 -26.12 -16.81 6.04
CA GLY A 724 -24.86 -17.09 5.38
C GLY A 724 -24.20 -18.37 5.89
N LEU A 725 -24.18 -18.60 7.21
CA LEU A 725 -23.66 -19.85 7.79
C LEU A 725 -24.47 -21.09 7.34
N ARG A 726 -25.81 -20.97 7.23
CA ARG A 726 -26.69 -22.06 6.75
C ARG A 726 -26.53 -22.38 5.27
N THR A 727 -26.03 -21.46 4.48
CA THR A 727 -25.90 -21.60 3.02
C THR A 727 -24.46 -21.80 2.55
N PHE A 728 -23.48 -21.70 3.45
CA PHE A 728 -22.09 -22.00 3.14
C PHE A 728 -21.84 -23.50 3.27
N ASP A 729 -21.39 -24.13 2.19
CA ASP A 729 -21.05 -25.56 2.16
C ASP A 729 -19.56 -25.79 1.81
N SER A 730 -19.14 -27.05 1.91
CA SER A 730 -17.78 -27.49 1.55
C SER A 730 -17.71 -28.02 0.10
N THR A 731 -18.59 -27.57 -0.80
CA THR A 731 -18.47 -27.95 -2.22
C THR A 731 -17.18 -27.44 -2.82
N PHE A 732 -16.67 -28.12 -3.82
CA PHE A 732 -15.45 -27.69 -4.52
C PHE A 732 -15.62 -26.31 -5.16
N PHE A 733 -16.84 -25.90 -5.46
CA PHE A 733 -17.12 -24.56 -6.00
C PHE A 733 -16.95 -23.46 -4.94
N GLN A 734 -17.47 -23.67 -3.72
CA GLN A 734 -17.37 -22.67 -2.64
C GLN A 734 -16.00 -22.66 -1.94
N ALA A 735 -15.40 -23.84 -1.74
CA ALA A 735 -14.14 -24.00 -1.01
C ALA A 735 -13.23 -25.06 -1.65
N PRO A 736 -12.57 -24.78 -2.79
CA PRO A 736 -11.73 -25.75 -3.48
C PRO A 736 -10.62 -26.31 -2.56
N GLY A 737 -10.52 -27.65 -2.48
CA GLY A 737 -9.51 -28.31 -1.66
C GLY A 737 -9.63 -28.07 -0.16
N ARG A 738 -10.82 -27.75 0.34
CA ARG A 738 -11.08 -27.55 1.78
C ARG A 738 -12.22 -28.46 2.22
N MET A 739 -11.85 -29.69 2.62
CA MET A 739 -12.80 -30.69 3.09
C MET A 739 -13.96 -30.94 2.08
N ASN A 740 -13.64 -31.07 0.79
CA ASN A 740 -14.65 -31.37 -0.22
C ASN A 740 -15.10 -32.82 -0.10
N VAL A 741 -16.41 -33.07 -0.12
CA VAL A 741 -16.99 -34.39 -0.01
C VAL A 741 -17.57 -34.83 -1.35
N PHE A 742 -17.22 -36.06 -1.78
CA PHE A 742 -17.81 -36.69 -2.98
C PHE A 742 -18.44 -38.03 -2.60
N ASN A 743 -19.74 -38.15 -2.80
CA ASN A 743 -20.56 -39.30 -2.38
C ASN A 743 -21.22 -40.04 -3.56
N GLU A 744 -20.86 -39.74 -4.82
CA GLU A 744 -21.47 -40.39 -5.98
C GLU A 744 -20.84 -41.76 -6.31
N HIS A 745 -19.70 -42.08 -5.72
CA HIS A 745 -19.11 -43.41 -5.76
C HIS A 745 -19.77 -44.36 -4.74
N PRO A 746 -19.63 -45.67 -4.88
CA PRO A 746 -20.06 -46.64 -3.83
C PRO A 746 -19.34 -46.43 -2.50
N PHE A 747 -18.27 -45.67 -2.49
CA PHE A 747 -17.47 -45.23 -1.35
C PHE A 747 -17.45 -43.72 -1.25
N LYS A 748 -17.13 -43.19 -0.08
CA LYS A 748 -17.04 -41.76 0.17
C LYS A 748 -15.62 -41.27 -0.04
N VAL A 749 -15.44 -40.09 -0.66
CA VAL A 749 -14.16 -39.41 -0.80
C VAL A 749 -14.19 -38.09 -0.06
N LEU A 750 -13.22 -37.88 0.86
CA LEU A 750 -12.88 -36.61 1.48
C LEU A 750 -11.63 -36.09 0.78
N PHE A 751 -11.69 -34.87 0.25
CA PHE A 751 -10.63 -34.24 -0.48
C PHE A 751 -10.19 -32.93 0.20
N ASP A 752 -8.90 -32.83 0.53
CA ASP A 752 -8.36 -31.70 1.27
C ASP A 752 -6.95 -31.32 0.79
N TYR A 753 -6.53 -30.10 1.06
CA TYR A 753 -5.20 -29.54 0.76
C TYR A 753 -4.22 -29.68 1.96
N GLY A 754 -4.60 -30.29 3.05
CA GLY A 754 -3.80 -30.40 4.27
C GLY A 754 -2.36 -30.88 3.98
N HIS A 755 -1.36 -30.06 4.37
CA HIS A 755 0.05 -30.27 4.08
C HIS A 755 0.96 -30.11 5.30
N ASN A 756 0.41 -30.06 6.50
CA ASN A 756 1.14 -30.06 7.77
C ASN A 756 0.50 -31.04 8.77
N ALA A 757 1.26 -31.43 9.78
CA ALA A 757 0.84 -32.48 10.74
C ALA A 757 -0.47 -32.14 11.45
N HIS A 758 -0.68 -30.87 11.82
CA HIS A 758 -1.92 -30.45 12.49
C HIS A 758 -3.15 -30.59 11.58
N ALA A 759 -3.07 -30.10 10.33
CA ALA A 759 -4.16 -30.21 9.37
C ALA A 759 -4.52 -31.68 9.08
N VAL A 760 -3.49 -32.51 8.90
CA VAL A 760 -3.64 -33.96 8.67
C VAL A 760 -4.25 -34.65 9.88
N ALA A 761 -3.84 -34.31 11.10
CA ALA A 761 -4.43 -34.85 12.34
C ALA A 761 -5.92 -34.53 12.46
N VAL A 762 -6.29 -33.27 12.22
CA VAL A 762 -7.67 -32.79 12.28
C VAL A 762 -8.57 -33.50 11.26
N MET A 763 -8.09 -33.67 10.03
CA MET A 763 -8.82 -34.41 8.99
C MET A 763 -8.91 -35.91 9.30
N SER A 764 -7.88 -36.47 9.92
CA SER A 764 -7.89 -37.85 10.39
C SER A 764 -8.90 -38.05 11.52
N ASP A 765 -8.99 -37.12 12.48
CA ASP A 765 -9.99 -37.12 13.53
C ASP A 765 -11.43 -37.05 12.96
N LEU A 766 -11.64 -36.21 11.96
CA LEU A 766 -12.91 -36.15 11.26
C LEU A 766 -13.24 -37.51 10.60
N ALA A 767 -12.26 -38.10 9.87
CA ALA A 767 -12.44 -39.41 9.23
C ALA A 767 -12.84 -40.51 10.25
N GLN A 768 -12.36 -40.43 11.51
CA GLN A 768 -12.75 -41.36 12.57
C GLN A 768 -14.17 -41.10 13.10
N ARG A 769 -14.65 -39.88 13.08
CA ARG A 769 -16.02 -39.49 13.53
C ARG A 769 -17.10 -39.75 12.49
N LEU A 770 -16.73 -40.00 11.25
CA LEU A 770 -17.69 -40.30 10.20
C LEU A 770 -18.10 -41.77 10.26
N ASP A 771 -19.39 -42.04 10.02
CA ASP A 771 -19.92 -43.38 9.93
C ASP A 771 -19.42 -44.06 8.66
N VAL A 772 -18.58 -45.07 8.82
CA VAL A 772 -17.93 -45.84 7.74
C VAL A 772 -18.14 -47.32 8.03
N THR A 773 -18.77 -48.02 7.09
CA THR A 773 -19.03 -49.47 7.21
C THR A 773 -17.89 -50.34 6.66
N GLY A 774 -17.06 -49.76 5.77
CA GLY A 774 -15.89 -50.39 5.16
C GLY A 774 -14.56 -49.90 5.75
N ARG A 775 -13.53 -49.91 4.92
CA ARG A 775 -12.16 -49.52 5.29
C ARG A 775 -11.99 -48.00 5.21
N ARG A 776 -10.96 -47.50 5.89
CA ARG A 776 -10.45 -46.14 5.73
C ARG A 776 -9.11 -46.16 5.02
N ILE A 777 -9.00 -45.47 3.89
CA ILE A 777 -7.80 -45.40 3.07
C ILE A 777 -7.35 -43.93 3.05
N VAL A 778 -6.04 -43.67 3.19
CA VAL A 778 -5.48 -42.30 3.15
C VAL A 778 -4.40 -42.18 2.08
N VAL A 779 -4.48 -41.12 1.29
CA VAL A 779 -3.41 -40.64 0.39
C VAL A 779 -2.70 -39.48 1.03
N LEU A 780 -1.43 -39.63 1.37
CA LEU A 780 -0.62 -38.68 2.12
C LEU A 780 0.40 -37.99 1.24
N ALA A 781 0.59 -36.72 1.47
CA ALA A 781 1.62 -35.88 0.82
C ALA A 781 2.35 -35.01 1.82
N GLY A 782 3.54 -34.59 1.46
CA GLY A 782 4.29 -33.57 2.18
C GLY A 782 5.11 -32.70 1.23
N PRO A 783 5.16 -31.36 1.47
CA PRO A 783 5.96 -30.46 0.65
C PRO A 783 7.47 -30.74 0.79
N GLY A 784 8.21 -30.71 -0.33
CA GLY A 784 9.64 -31.02 -0.35
C GLY A 784 10.54 -30.02 0.42
N ASP A 785 10.08 -28.82 0.68
CA ASP A 785 10.79 -27.79 1.46
C ASP A 785 10.62 -27.93 2.99
N ARG A 786 9.99 -29.00 3.46
CA ARG A 786 9.84 -29.28 4.90
C ARG A 786 11.02 -30.06 5.43
N ARG A 787 11.31 -29.87 6.71
CA ARG A 787 12.30 -30.69 7.44
C ARG A 787 11.80 -32.13 7.53
N ASP A 788 12.72 -33.07 7.69
CA ASP A 788 12.36 -34.50 7.81
C ASP A 788 11.48 -34.78 9.01
N GLU A 789 11.69 -34.07 10.13
CA GLU A 789 10.86 -34.16 11.33
C GLU A 789 9.40 -33.78 11.06
N ASP A 790 9.17 -32.74 10.24
CA ASP A 790 7.85 -32.27 9.89
C ASP A 790 7.13 -33.28 8.99
N LEU A 791 7.84 -33.87 8.01
CA LEU A 791 7.32 -34.95 7.15
C LEU A 791 6.99 -36.20 7.95
N GLN A 792 7.85 -36.60 8.89
CA GLN A 792 7.60 -37.69 9.82
C GLN A 792 6.39 -37.41 10.73
N ALA A 793 6.22 -36.17 11.20
CA ALA A 793 5.07 -35.77 12.01
C ALA A 793 3.74 -35.89 11.24
N ILE A 794 3.70 -35.56 9.93
CA ILE A 794 2.56 -35.78 9.05
C ILE A 794 2.18 -37.28 9.03
N ALA A 795 3.16 -38.17 8.82
CA ALA A 795 2.92 -39.61 8.78
C ALA A 795 2.45 -40.16 10.14
N ARG A 796 3.06 -39.71 11.24
CA ARG A 796 2.65 -40.12 12.60
C ARG A 796 1.22 -39.68 12.95
N ALA A 797 0.76 -38.54 12.41
CA ALA A 797 -0.59 -38.04 12.66
C ALA A 797 -1.70 -38.97 12.16
N VAL A 798 -1.44 -39.82 11.19
CA VAL A 798 -2.40 -40.79 10.64
C VAL A 798 -2.12 -42.21 11.08
N ALA A 799 -0.96 -42.53 11.65
CA ALA A 799 -0.57 -43.89 12.00
C ALA A 799 -1.59 -44.58 12.91
N GLY A 800 -1.99 -45.81 12.57
CA GLY A 800 -2.96 -46.62 13.29
C GLY A 800 -4.41 -46.19 13.14
N ARG A 801 -4.73 -45.21 12.31
CA ARG A 801 -6.07 -44.65 12.09
C ARG A 801 -6.73 -45.09 10.78
N PHE A 802 -5.96 -45.67 9.89
CA PHE A 802 -6.41 -46.11 8.56
C PHE A 802 -6.01 -47.55 8.29
N ASP A 803 -6.75 -48.20 7.40
CA ASP A 803 -6.52 -49.59 7.00
C ASP A 803 -5.43 -49.67 5.90
N HIS A 804 -5.30 -48.56 5.09
CA HIS A 804 -4.27 -48.45 4.05
C HIS A 804 -3.75 -47.03 3.89
N TYR A 805 -2.45 -46.91 3.59
CA TYR A 805 -1.72 -45.64 3.50
C TYR A 805 -0.98 -45.60 2.16
N ILE A 806 -1.24 -44.58 1.36
CA ILE A 806 -0.53 -44.32 0.10
C ILE A 806 0.32 -43.07 0.30
N CYS A 807 1.65 -43.24 0.28
CA CYS A 807 2.59 -42.14 0.41
C CYS A 807 3.01 -41.62 -0.97
N ARG A 808 2.78 -40.34 -1.21
CA ARG A 808 3.12 -39.65 -2.44
C ARG A 808 3.99 -38.40 -2.20
N ARG A 809 4.50 -37.78 -3.25
CA ARG A 809 5.17 -36.47 -3.23
C ARG A 809 4.22 -35.36 -3.70
N ASP A 810 4.60 -34.09 -3.40
CA ASP A 810 4.04 -32.93 -4.11
C ASP A 810 4.57 -32.88 -5.55
N ASP A 811 3.81 -32.29 -6.46
CA ASP A 811 4.27 -32.06 -7.85
C ASP A 811 5.53 -31.21 -7.91
N ASN A 812 5.67 -30.23 -7.02
CA ASN A 812 6.89 -29.44 -6.89
C ASN A 812 7.87 -30.10 -5.93
N LEU A 813 8.95 -30.66 -6.48
CA LEU A 813 9.97 -31.38 -5.73
C LEU A 813 10.79 -30.52 -4.74
N ARG A 814 10.93 -29.23 -5.01
CA ARG A 814 11.67 -28.27 -4.17
C ARG A 814 13.05 -28.81 -3.73
N GLU A 815 13.84 -29.26 -4.74
CA GLU A 815 15.22 -29.77 -4.63
C GLU A 815 15.36 -31.19 -4.04
N ARG A 816 14.28 -31.90 -3.65
CA ARG A 816 14.36 -33.32 -3.23
C ARG A 816 14.17 -34.30 -4.39
N ALA A 817 14.70 -35.51 -4.21
CA ALA A 817 14.47 -36.60 -5.18
C ALA A 817 12.99 -37.06 -5.17
N PRO A 818 12.44 -37.50 -6.32
CA PRO A 818 11.01 -37.84 -6.43
C PRO A 818 10.49 -38.86 -5.40
N GLU A 819 11.32 -39.80 -4.99
CA GLU A 819 10.92 -40.85 -4.05
C GLU A 819 11.30 -40.55 -2.57
N GLU A 820 12.02 -39.47 -2.32
CA GLU A 820 12.58 -39.16 -1.00
C GLU A 820 11.48 -38.89 0.03
N VAL A 821 10.55 -37.94 -0.23
CA VAL A 821 9.46 -37.59 0.68
C VAL A 821 8.56 -38.80 0.93
N PRO A 822 8.04 -39.53 -0.08
CA PRO A 822 7.23 -40.73 0.15
C PRO A 822 7.94 -41.80 1.00
N ARG A 823 9.24 -42.00 0.82
CA ARG A 823 10.02 -42.98 1.61
C ARG A 823 10.21 -42.55 3.05
N ILE A 824 10.44 -41.26 3.32
CA ILE A 824 10.50 -40.69 4.70
C ILE A 824 9.17 -40.94 5.43
N MET A 825 8.06 -40.68 4.77
CA MET A 825 6.74 -40.87 5.34
C MET A 825 6.42 -42.36 5.59
N ALA A 826 6.74 -43.23 4.63
CA ALA A 826 6.55 -44.66 4.77
C ALA A 826 7.44 -45.25 5.91
N ALA A 827 8.69 -44.79 6.03
CA ALA A 827 9.56 -45.16 7.15
C ALA A 827 8.99 -44.74 8.50
N ALA A 828 8.43 -43.53 8.60
CA ALA A 828 7.81 -43.02 9.83
C ALA A 828 6.54 -43.84 10.19
N LEU A 829 5.73 -44.26 9.21
CA LEU A 829 4.57 -45.13 9.43
C LEU A 829 4.99 -46.49 9.97
N ARG A 830 6.05 -47.09 9.39
CA ARG A 830 6.64 -48.37 9.90
C ARG A 830 7.13 -48.26 11.34
N ALA A 831 7.85 -47.17 11.62
CA ALA A 831 8.37 -46.87 12.96
C ALA A 831 7.20 -46.67 13.98
N ALA A 832 6.05 -46.20 13.51
CA ALA A 832 4.84 -46.08 14.32
C ALA A 832 4.02 -47.37 14.40
N GLY A 833 4.49 -48.50 13.90
CA GLY A 833 3.88 -49.83 14.03
C GLY A 833 2.86 -50.19 12.91
N VAL A 834 2.79 -49.41 11.81
CA VAL A 834 1.92 -49.74 10.67
C VAL A 834 2.54 -50.92 9.90
N ARG A 835 1.73 -51.93 9.58
CA ARG A 835 2.16 -53.13 8.86
C ARG A 835 2.58 -52.77 7.45
N GLU A 836 3.66 -53.39 6.94
CA GLU A 836 4.20 -53.18 5.60
C GLU A 836 3.16 -53.33 4.48
N GLN A 837 2.27 -54.32 4.61
CA GLN A 837 1.23 -54.62 3.63
C GLN A 837 0.16 -53.51 3.53
N ALA A 838 0.07 -52.65 4.55
CA ALA A 838 -0.85 -51.51 4.57
C ALA A 838 -0.23 -50.24 4.00
N ILE A 839 1.04 -50.27 3.57
CA ILE A 839 1.76 -49.10 3.06
C ILE A 839 2.09 -49.28 1.59
N SER A 840 1.68 -48.33 0.78
CA SER A 840 2.04 -48.18 -0.64
C SER A 840 2.85 -46.91 -0.84
N VAL A 841 3.95 -46.97 -1.61
CA VAL A 841 4.75 -45.81 -2.00
C VAL A 841 4.51 -45.59 -3.48
N ILE A 842 3.74 -44.54 -3.82
CA ILE A 842 3.39 -44.17 -5.19
C ILE A 842 3.69 -42.67 -5.31
N PRO A 843 4.85 -42.28 -5.86
CA PRO A 843 5.33 -40.91 -5.83
C PRO A 843 4.43 -39.92 -6.59
N ASP A 844 3.86 -40.31 -7.72
CA ASP A 844 3.03 -39.44 -8.54
C ASP A 844 1.62 -39.28 -7.95
N GLU A 845 1.12 -38.01 -7.92
CA GLU A 845 -0.19 -37.68 -7.35
C GLU A 845 -1.34 -38.37 -8.07
N GLN A 846 -1.31 -38.38 -9.41
CA GLN A 846 -2.42 -38.92 -10.20
C GLN A 846 -2.46 -40.46 -10.10
N GLU A 847 -1.29 -41.12 -10.10
CA GLU A 847 -1.18 -42.55 -9.91
C GLU A 847 -1.59 -42.97 -8.49
N ALA A 848 -1.21 -42.20 -7.46
CA ALA A 848 -1.61 -42.43 -6.08
C ALA A 848 -3.13 -42.33 -5.88
N ILE A 849 -3.75 -41.29 -6.48
CA ILE A 849 -5.20 -41.10 -6.43
C ILE A 849 -5.91 -42.19 -7.24
N THR A 850 -5.40 -42.57 -8.41
CA THR A 850 -5.95 -43.71 -9.20
C THR A 850 -5.93 -45.00 -8.39
N ALA A 851 -4.79 -45.33 -7.76
CA ALA A 851 -4.65 -46.50 -6.92
C ALA A 851 -5.65 -46.49 -5.74
N ALA A 852 -5.84 -45.33 -5.08
CA ALA A 852 -6.83 -45.21 -4.00
C ALA A 852 -8.27 -45.42 -4.51
N LEU A 853 -8.63 -44.85 -5.64
CA LEU A 853 -9.95 -45.00 -6.24
C LEU A 853 -10.24 -46.45 -6.69
N GLU A 854 -9.25 -47.13 -7.28
CA GLU A 854 -9.33 -48.54 -7.67
C GLU A 854 -9.43 -49.50 -6.46
N MET A 855 -8.79 -49.15 -5.33
CA MET A 855 -8.91 -49.91 -4.08
C MET A 855 -10.27 -49.74 -3.41
N GLY A 856 -10.99 -48.66 -3.71
CA GLY A 856 -12.25 -48.29 -3.04
C GLY A 856 -13.35 -49.33 -3.24
N GLN A 857 -13.94 -49.82 -2.17
CA GLN A 857 -15.06 -50.75 -2.11
C GLN A 857 -16.32 -50.10 -1.52
N PRO A 858 -17.52 -50.63 -1.77
CA PRO A 858 -18.72 -50.10 -1.17
C PRO A 858 -18.63 -49.98 0.37
N GLY A 859 -18.93 -48.77 0.86
CA GLY A 859 -18.85 -48.42 2.27
C GLY A 859 -17.47 -47.90 2.78
N ASP A 860 -16.46 -47.90 1.90
CA ASP A 860 -15.13 -47.36 2.27
C ASP A 860 -15.15 -45.79 2.34
N LEU A 861 -14.15 -45.26 3.07
CA LEU A 861 -13.83 -43.83 3.10
C LEU A 861 -12.41 -43.61 2.59
N LEU A 862 -12.26 -42.79 1.57
CA LEU A 862 -10.98 -42.35 1.06
C LEU A 862 -10.70 -40.91 1.51
N LEU A 863 -9.63 -40.67 2.27
CA LEU A 863 -9.14 -39.35 2.59
C LEU A 863 -7.96 -39.02 1.67
N VAL A 864 -8.16 -38.04 0.80
CA VAL A 864 -7.18 -37.67 -0.24
C VAL A 864 -6.62 -36.28 0.04
N PHE A 865 -5.35 -36.20 0.37
CA PHE A 865 -4.61 -34.93 0.40
C PHE A 865 -3.97 -34.68 -0.96
N ALA A 866 -4.27 -33.53 -1.59
CA ALA A 866 -3.81 -33.18 -2.94
C ALA A 866 -3.34 -31.73 -3.04
N ASP A 867 -2.35 -31.47 -3.88
CA ASP A 867 -1.83 -30.13 -4.19
C ASP A 867 -2.32 -29.61 -5.55
N ALA A 868 -2.53 -30.45 -6.57
CA ALA A 868 -3.10 -30.10 -7.85
C ALA A 868 -4.65 -30.14 -7.85
N LEU A 869 -5.27 -29.29 -7.04
CA LEU A 869 -6.68 -29.37 -6.65
C LEU A 869 -7.67 -29.60 -7.80
N VAL A 870 -7.60 -28.82 -8.87
CA VAL A 870 -8.55 -28.91 -10.00
C VAL A 870 -8.36 -30.22 -10.78
N ARG A 871 -7.10 -30.63 -11.00
CA ARG A 871 -6.76 -31.86 -11.74
C ARG A 871 -7.24 -33.08 -10.97
N SER A 872 -6.92 -33.14 -9.68
CA SER A 872 -7.22 -34.27 -8.81
C SER A 872 -8.72 -34.37 -8.50
N TRP A 873 -9.42 -33.24 -8.32
CA TRP A 873 -10.88 -33.24 -8.18
C TRP A 873 -11.58 -33.74 -9.45
N LYS A 874 -11.12 -33.32 -10.64
CA LYS A 874 -11.64 -33.84 -11.93
C LYS A 874 -11.42 -35.36 -12.06
N GLN A 875 -10.27 -35.86 -11.61
CA GLN A 875 -9.96 -37.28 -11.61
C GLN A 875 -10.93 -38.05 -10.72
N ILE A 876 -11.15 -37.57 -9.48
CA ILE A 876 -12.10 -38.20 -8.54
C ILE A 876 -13.51 -38.22 -9.14
N THR A 877 -14.01 -37.08 -9.61
CA THR A 877 -15.41 -37.00 -10.09
C THR A 877 -15.68 -37.71 -11.41
N LYS A 878 -14.63 -37.92 -12.23
CA LYS A 878 -14.74 -38.64 -13.52
C LYS A 878 -14.43 -40.13 -13.42
N PHE A 879 -13.91 -40.62 -12.31
CA PHE A 879 -13.61 -42.03 -12.12
C PHE A 879 -14.89 -42.85 -12.18
N LYS A 880 -14.82 -44.01 -12.83
CA LYS A 880 -15.94 -44.95 -12.90
C LYS A 880 -15.53 -46.25 -12.23
N PRO A 881 -16.05 -46.56 -11.04
CA PRO A 881 -15.78 -47.83 -10.37
C PRO A 881 -16.21 -49.02 -11.24
N ALA A 882 -15.40 -50.06 -11.28
CA ALA A 882 -15.74 -51.29 -11.99
C ALA A 882 -17.02 -51.91 -11.40
N GLY A 883 -18.08 -52.04 -12.21
CA GLY A 883 -19.36 -52.63 -11.79
C GLY A 883 -20.45 -51.66 -11.36
N ALA A 884 -20.25 -50.35 -11.52
CA ALA A 884 -21.26 -49.35 -11.17
C ALA A 884 -22.52 -49.47 -12.06
N VAL A 885 -23.63 -50.00 -11.54
CA VAL A 885 -25.00 -49.84 -12.06
C VAL A 885 -25.45 -48.40 -11.74
N ALA A 886 -26.03 -47.70 -12.73
CA ALA A 886 -26.52 -46.35 -12.55
C ALA A 886 -27.44 -46.26 -11.31
N PRO A 887 -27.29 -45.28 -10.45
CA PRO A 887 -28.09 -45.17 -9.23
C PRO A 887 -29.56 -44.89 -9.62
N GLN A 888 -30.47 -45.79 -9.24
CA GLN A 888 -31.89 -45.50 -9.17
C GLN A 888 -32.11 -44.56 -7.98
N HIS A 889 -32.65 -43.38 -8.23
CA HIS A 889 -33.06 -42.44 -7.17
C HIS A 889 -34.10 -43.14 -6.25
N ALA A 890 -33.65 -43.58 -5.08
CA ALA A 890 -34.56 -43.92 -3.98
C ALA A 890 -34.82 -42.62 -3.18
N PRO A 891 -36.05 -42.35 -2.74
CA PRO A 891 -36.33 -41.20 -1.85
C PRO A 891 -35.58 -41.39 -0.55
N GLN A 892 -34.84 -40.34 -0.14
CA GLN A 892 -34.13 -40.32 1.16
C GLN A 892 -35.11 -40.51 2.30
N PRO A 893 -34.87 -41.45 3.23
CA PRO A 893 -35.60 -41.48 4.50
C PRO A 893 -35.27 -40.25 5.32
N ALA A 894 -36.26 -39.73 6.03
CA ALA A 894 -36.08 -38.63 6.97
C ALA A 894 -34.91 -38.94 7.96
N PRO A 895 -34.05 -37.96 8.29
CA PRO A 895 -32.90 -38.20 9.14
C PRO A 895 -33.36 -38.65 10.55
N PRO A 896 -32.69 -39.65 11.14
CA PRO A 896 -32.89 -39.97 12.53
C PRO A 896 -32.43 -38.80 13.41
N PRO A 897 -32.99 -38.65 14.62
CA PRO A 897 -32.56 -37.60 15.53
C PRO A 897 -31.08 -37.74 15.83
N ALA A 898 -30.36 -36.60 15.70
CA ALA A 898 -28.92 -36.55 15.87
C ALA A 898 -28.47 -37.13 17.22
N PRO A 899 -27.48 -38.06 17.24
CA PRO A 899 -26.92 -38.51 18.49
C PRO A 899 -26.23 -37.33 19.22
N VAL A 900 -26.52 -37.16 20.50
CA VAL A 900 -25.83 -36.21 21.35
C VAL A 900 -24.40 -36.74 21.56
N PHE A 901 -23.47 -36.18 20.83
CA PHE A 901 -22.05 -36.42 21.07
C PHE A 901 -21.63 -35.54 22.25
N SER A 902 -21.34 -36.13 23.38
CA SER A 902 -20.53 -35.46 24.39
C SER A 902 -19.12 -35.30 23.82
N LEU A 903 -18.67 -34.04 23.71
CA LEU A 903 -17.26 -33.73 23.62
C LEU A 903 -16.63 -34.04 24.97
N GLU A 904 -16.42 -35.33 25.30
CA GLU A 904 -15.40 -35.66 26.26
C GLU A 904 -14.08 -35.31 25.65
N ALA A 905 -13.63 -34.07 25.91
CA ALA A 905 -12.25 -33.71 25.76
C ALA A 905 -11.46 -34.73 26.61
N LYS A 906 -10.80 -35.70 25.97
CA LYS A 906 -9.65 -36.31 26.59
C LYS A 906 -8.63 -35.20 26.79
N SER A 907 -8.64 -34.60 27.97
CA SER A 907 -7.57 -33.78 28.49
C SER A 907 -6.40 -34.72 28.80
N GLU A 908 -5.61 -35.04 27.79
CA GLU A 908 -4.29 -35.59 27.96
C GLU A 908 -3.30 -34.64 27.28
N ALA A 909 -3.12 -33.53 27.89
CA ALA A 909 -1.91 -32.79 28.14
C ALA A 909 -2.33 -31.76 29.20
N LEU A 910 -1.73 -31.84 30.37
CA LEU A 910 -1.79 -30.78 31.36
C LEU A 910 -1.45 -29.47 30.67
N ALA A 911 -2.47 -28.71 30.27
CA ALA A 911 -2.28 -27.30 29.96
C ALA A 911 -1.63 -26.73 31.24
N PRO A 912 -0.52 -25.99 31.13
CA PRO A 912 0.06 -25.32 32.28
C PRO A 912 -1.05 -24.54 32.94
N ALA A 913 -1.17 -24.67 34.26
CA ALA A 913 -2.21 -24.01 35.05
C ALA A 913 -2.16 -22.51 34.68
N PHE A 914 -3.20 -22.02 34.03
CA PHE A 914 -3.28 -20.65 33.58
C PHE A 914 -3.31 -19.75 34.81
N SER A 915 -2.24 -18.99 35.07
CA SER A 915 -2.20 -18.02 36.17
C SER A 915 -3.01 -16.80 35.76
N LEU A 916 -3.90 -16.35 36.65
CA LEU A 916 -4.60 -15.07 36.50
C LEU A 916 -3.69 -13.87 36.83
N GLU A 917 -2.46 -14.12 37.25
CA GLU A 917 -1.44 -13.07 37.43
C GLU A 917 -0.96 -12.54 36.09
N GLY A 918 -0.81 -11.21 35.96
CA GLY A 918 -0.40 -10.55 34.71
C GLY A 918 -1.55 -10.22 33.75
N LEU A 919 -2.81 -10.41 34.17
CA LEU A 919 -3.95 -9.98 33.37
C LEU A 919 -4.25 -8.50 33.59
N ILE A 920 -4.51 -7.80 32.49
CA ILE A 920 -4.98 -6.41 32.47
C ILE A 920 -6.49 -6.41 32.25
N ARG A 921 -7.22 -5.66 33.09
CA ARG A 921 -8.64 -5.41 32.89
C ARG A 921 -8.83 -3.95 32.49
N ASP A 922 -9.44 -3.71 31.34
CA ASP A 922 -9.78 -2.38 30.82
C ASP A 922 -11.18 -2.41 30.16
N GLU A 923 -11.57 -1.34 29.51
CA GLU A 923 -12.87 -1.22 28.81
C GLU A 923 -13.08 -2.24 27.69
N ARG A 924 -12.02 -2.88 27.19
CA ARG A 924 -12.06 -3.93 26.19
C ARG A 924 -12.26 -5.33 26.79
N GLY A 925 -12.30 -5.46 28.14
CA GLY A 925 -12.43 -6.69 28.87
C GLY A 925 -11.13 -7.11 29.59
N VAL A 926 -10.81 -8.40 29.58
CA VAL A 926 -9.59 -8.97 30.19
C VAL A 926 -8.63 -9.43 29.11
N ARG A 927 -7.36 -9.02 29.20
CA ARG A 927 -6.31 -9.37 28.24
C ARG A 927 -4.99 -9.72 28.94
N VAL A 928 -4.11 -10.41 28.23
CA VAL A 928 -2.76 -10.72 28.71
C VAL A 928 -1.89 -9.47 28.57
N ALA A 929 -1.06 -9.16 29.57
CA ALA A 929 -0.08 -8.08 29.46
C ALA A 929 0.96 -8.38 28.35
N PRO A 930 1.43 -7.36 27.61
CA PRO A 930 2.54 -7.56 26.69
C PRO A 930 3.79 -7.99 27.45
N GLU A 931 4.60 -8.85 26.85
CA GLU A 931 5.93 -9.16 27.37
C GLU A 931 6.79 -7.92 27.26
N ALA A 932 7.61 -7.61 28.29
CA ALA A 932 8.52 -6.46 28.25
C ALA A 932 9.50 -6.67 27.09
N GLU A 933 9.62 -5.69 26.19
CA GLU A 933 10.66 -5.69 25.17
C GLU A 933 11.99 -5.36 25.86
N ASP A 934 12.95 -6.30 25.87
CA ASP A 934 14.34 -6.08 26.28
C ASP A 934 15.14 -5.28 25.24
#